data_6b5f289b626e2e5c14696edae93977db
#
_entry.id   6b5f289b626e2e5c14696edae93977db
#
_cell.length_a   1.000
_cell.length_b   1.000
_cell.length_c   1.000
_cell.angle_alpha   90.00
_cell.angle_beta   90.00
_cell.angle_gamma   90.00
#
_symmetry.space_group_name_H-M   'P 1'
#
loop_
_entity.id
_entity.type
_entity.pdbx_description
1 polymer ?
#
loop_
_entity_poly.entity_id
_entity_poly.type
_entity_poly.pdbx_seq_one_letter_code
_entity_poly.pdbx_strand_id
1 'polypeptide(L)'
;MGGTIDRSGSSPAETAAIALEEVCGALPGGGERRSGQEAMVRRVAEAIDTGAHLVVRAGTGTGKSLAYLIPAIVSGRTTVVATATKALQDQLATKDLPFLQEHLTPHLGRSFSFSVLKGRSNYVCRQRLVELANIGNDQQQLDGVVDGLVKSADADELGVIVDWAEQTHTGDRSDLPKEPSPASWAAVSVGSHECPGATRCPSGDNCFAENARATAATSDVVVTNLHLYGINLASEGAILPEHDLAILDEAHQAEDIVARALGFELRSRRFQALVNRASVILSNSTAVANVADLAGRVDDALAPHVGDRLVPSDLGEVRTVLELAATRLASLRVELLAVPPDSPSDAFARRSRALRSVEVLTGDISATLDLDGGQVPGRKVAWTEGSSNNPALQVAPIDVAQVLDQRLWGERTVVLTSATVPSNLPVRLGLTDHEHQFEDVGSPFDFANQSLLYCATSLPDPRDETFPNACHDEIERLVTATGGRTLALFTSRRALDAAVDALRDRLPWQILHQDDLPRPLLMAEFADDETSCLFGTKGLWHGIDVPGPSLSLVVIDRIPFPRPDDPLLSARRDLIGQQDAFRQIDLPLAATELAQGAGRLIRGSTDRGMVAVLDRRLATSRAYRWALLEALPDMPQTGERDEALDFLARLAD
;
A
#
# COMPACT_ATOMS: atom_id res chain seq x y z
N MET A 1 37.11 13.37 13.62
CA MET A 1 37.54 14.35 12.61
C MET A 1 36.88 13.93 11.31
N GLY A 2 35.70 14.47 11.02
CA GLY A 2 34.98 14.20 9.78
C GLY A 2 35.64 15.00 8.65
N GLY A 3 36.32 14.34 7.73
CA GLY A 3 36.77 14.97 6.49
C GLY A 3 35.60 15.25 5.58
N THR A 4 35.50 16.47 5.05
CA THR A 4 34.56 16.80 3.96
C THR A 4 34.91 15.91 2.75
N ILE A 5 33.89 15.29 2.13
CA ILE A 5 34.11 14.49 0.91
C ILE A 5 34.67 15.41 -0.16
N ASP A 6 35.89 15.16 -0.61
CA ASP A 6 36.54 15.95 -1.66
C ASP A 6 35.84 15.66 -2.99
N ARG A 7 35.15 16.67 -3.54
CA ARG A 7 34.42 16.59 -4.82
C ARG A 7 35.31 16.92 -6.04
N SER A 8 36.56 17.33 -5.81
CA SER A 8 37.45 17.73 -6.89
C SER A 8 38.05 16.51 -7.59
N GLY A 9 37.33 15.93 -8.56
CA GLY A 9 37.80 14.86 -9.44
C GLY A 9 37.14 13.49 -9.26
N SER A 10 36.27 13.29 -8.26
CA SER A 10 35.54 12.04 -8.09
C SER A 10 34.23 12.05 -8.88
N SER A 11 33.86 10.91 -9.47
CA SER A 11 32.55 10.76 -10.13
C SER A 11 31.41 10.81 -9.10
N PRO A 12 30.16 11.14 -9.49
CA PRO A 12 28.99 11.07 -8.61
C PRO A 12 28.83 9.71 -7.92
N ALA A 13 29.13 8.62 -8.66
CA ALA A 13 29.09 7.26 -8.14
C ALA A 13 30.16 6.99 -7.07
N GLU A 14 31.35 7.50 -7.24
CA GLU A 14 32.43 7.40 -6.22
C GLU A 14 32.09 8.22 -4.98
N THR A 15 31.60 9.44 -5.16
CA THR A 15 31.17 10.30 -4.06
C THR A 15 30.09 9.66 -3.22
N ALA A 16 29.08 9.06 -3.86
CA ALA A 16 28.00 8.37 -3.18
C ALA A 16 28.48 7.08 -2.47
N ALA A 17 29.43 6.37 -3.05
CA ALA A 17 30.00 5.17 -2.42
C ALA A 17 30.85 5.51 -1.18
N ILE A 18 31.62 6.58 -1.20
CA ILE A 18 32.35 7.09 -0.01
C ILE A 18 31.35 7.51 1.07
N ALA A 19 30.29 8.21 0.69
CA ALA A 19 29.23 8.60 1.62
C ALA A 19 28.55 7.39 2.28
N LEU A 20 28.31 6.30 1.53
CA LEU A 20 27.81 5.05 2.08
C LEU A 20 28.76 4.44 3.11
N GLU A 21 30.06 4.41 2.84
CA GLU A 21 31.07 3.83 3.76
C GLU A 21 31.08 4.58 5.09
N GLU A 22 31.06 5.91 5.08
CA GLU A 22 30.99 6.75 6.27
C GLU A 22 29.70 6.53 7.07
N VAL A 23 28.55 6.49 6.38
CA VAL A 23 27.25 6.25 7.01
C VAL A 23 27.17 4.84 7.61
N CYS A 24 27.63 3.82 6.89
CA CYS A 24 27.66 2.44 7.39
C CYS A 24 28.56 2.30 8.62
N GLY A 25 29.72 3.00 8.66
CA GLY A 25 30.61 3.02 9.83
C GLY A 25 29.97 3.58 11.10
N ALA A 26 28.94 4.41 10.97
CA ALA A 26 28.18 4.98 12.08
C ALA A 26 27.00 4.08 12.56
N LEU A 27 26.70 2.99 11.85
CA LEU A 27 25.65 2.07 12.28
C LEU A 27 26.05 1.33 13.57
N PRO A 28 25.10 0.97 14.44
CA PRO A 28 25.36 0.16 15.63
C PRO A 28 26.14 -1.11 15.28
N GLY A 29 27.27 -1.34 15.96
CA GLY A 29 28.17 -2.47 15.67
C GLY A 29 29.15 -2.26 14.50
N GLY A 30 29.21 -1.04 13.94
CA GLY A 30 30.15 -0.68 12.88
C GLY A 30 29.72 -1.03 11.46
N GLY A 31 28.47 -1.45 11.30
CA GLY A 31 27.85 -1.80 10.02
C GLY A 31 28.56 -2.94 9.26
N GLU A 32 27.81 -3.69 8.50
CA GLU A 32 28.34 -4.74 7.62
C GLU A 32 28.46 -4.21 6.18
N ARG A 33 29.63 -4.36 5.57
CA ARG A 33 29.84 -3.97 4.17
C ARG A 33 29.15 -4.97 3.25
N ARG A 34 28.19 -4.50 2.45
CA ARG A 34 27.37 -5.31 1.53
C ARG A 34 27.64 -4.89 0.09
N SER A 35 28.24 -5.76 -0.70
CA SER A 35 28.60 -5.48 -2.09
C SER A 35 27.39 -5.08 -2.96
N GLY A 36 26.24 -5.73 -2.74
CA GLY A 36 24.99 -5.37 -3.43
C GLY A 36 24.49 -3.97 -3.07
N GLN A 37 24.65 -3.53 -1.83
CA GLN A 37 24.30 -2.17 -1.43
C GLN A 37 25.21 -1.12 -2.10
N GLU A 38 26.53 -1.39 -2.14
CA GLU A 38 27.48 -0.52 -2.82
C GLU A 38 27.22 -0.44 -4.33
N ALA A 39 26.94 -1.59 -4.97
CA ALA A 39 26.55 -1.64 -6.37
C ALA A 39 25.30 -0.80 -6.64
N MET A 40 24.25 -0.94 -5.81
CA MET A 40 23.02 -0.15 -5.93
C MET A 40 23.28 1.35 -5.79
N VAL A 41 24.08 1.77 -4.79
CA VAL A 41 24.44 3.19 -4.60
C VAL A 41 25.08 3.77 -5.86
N ARG A 42 26.05 3.06 -6.45
CA ARG A 42 26.76 3.50 -7.68
C ARG A 42 25.81 3.62 -8.85
N ARG A 43 24.95 2.60 -9.06
CA ARG A 43 23.97 2.60 -10.17
C ARG A 43 22.92 3.69 -10.03
N VAL A 44 22.42 3.93 -8.81
CA VAL A 44 21.47 5.03 -8.57
C VAL A 44 22.14 6.38 -8.81
N ALA A 45 23.39 6.58 -8.38
CA ALA A 45 24.14 7.81 -8.66
C ALA A 45 24.38 8.03 -10.15
N GLU A 46 24.74 6.99 -10.90
CA GLU A 46 24.91 7.03 -12.35
C GLU A 46 23.60 7.38 -13.08
N ALA A 47 22.49 6.75 -12.65
CA ALA A 47 21.16 7.03 -13.22
C ALA A 47 20.72 8.49 -12.99
N ILE A 48 20.98 9.02 -11.79
CA ILE A 48 20.70 10.42 -11.46
C ILE A 48 21.56 11.37 -12.32
N ASP A 49 22.84 11.06 -12.52
CA ASP A 49 23.77 11.90 -13.27
C ASP A 49 23.44 11.92 -14.76
N THR A 50 23.14 10.76 -15.34
CA THR A 50 22.82 10.62 -16.77
C THR A 50 21.38 11.00 -17.11
N GLY A 51 20.47 11.02 -16.14
CA GLY A 51 19.02 11.20 -16.37
C GLY A 51 18.30 9.94 -16.87
N ALA A 52 19.00 8.79 -16.97
CA ALA A 52 18.40 7.52 -17.36
C ALA A 52 17.53 6.93 -16.23
N HIS A 53 16.48 6.18 -16.61
CA HIS A 53 15.71 5.45 -15.61
C HIS A 53 16.46 4.19 -15.16
N LEU A 54 16.19 3.76 -13.91
CA LEU A 54 16.85 2.60 -13.34
C LEU A 54 15.82 1.66 -12.68
N VAL A 55 15.89 0.39 -13.00
CA VAL A 55 15.13 -0.68 -12.36
C VAL A 55 16.10 -1.55 -11.56
N VAL A 56 15.96 -1.61 -10.24
CA VAL A 56 16.85 -2.38 -9.37
C VAL A 56 16.09 -3.52 -8.70
N ARG A 57 16.57 -4.74 -8.91
CA ARG A 57 16.24 -5.87 -8.06
C ARG A 57 17.27 -5.96 -6.93
N ALA A 58 16.83 -5.71 -5.71
CA ALA A 58 17.67 -5.77 -4.52
C ALA A 58 16.99 -6.63 -3.45
N GLY A 59 17.55 -7.79 -3.16
CA GLY A 59 17.01 -8.75 -2.20
C GLY A 59 16.76 -8.15 -0.82
N THR A 60 16.04 -8.87 0.03
CA THR A 60 15.83 -8.47 1.42
C THR A 60 17.19 -8.37 2.12
N GLY A 61 17.32 -7.43 3.07
CA GLY A 61 18.57 -7.23 3.80
C GLY A 61 19.66 -6.45 3.06
N THR A 62 19.51 -6.12 1.78
CA THR A 62 20.51 -5.33 1.03
C THR A 62 20.74 -3.93 1.61
N GLY A 63 19.78 -3.37 2.36
CA GLY A 63 19.84 -1.99 2.84
C GLY A 63 19.41 -0.98 1.78
N LYS A 64 18.36 -1.34 1.03
CA LYS A 64 17.80 -0.55 -0.09
C LYS A 64 17.59 0.92 0.24
N SER A 65 17.00 1.22 1.41
CA SER A 65 16.66 2.60 1.80
C SER A 65 17.89 3.51 1.78
N LEU A 66 18.97 3.11 2.44
CA LEU A 66 20.22 3.87 2.42
C LEU A 66 20.83 3.91 1.01
N ALA A 67 20.72 2.81 0.26
CA ALA A 67 21.30 2.69 -1.07
C ALA A 67 20.69 3.64 -2.12
N TYR A 68 19.43 4.01 -1.99
CA TYR A 68 18.83 5.01 -2.88
C TYR A 68 18.80 6.41 -2.26
N LEU A 69 18.69 6.55 -0.92
CA LEU A 69 18.66 7.87 -0.28
C LEU A 69 20.00 8.60 -0.34
N ILE A 70 21.12 7.88 -0.11
CA ILE A 70 22.44 8.51 -0.10
C ILE A 70 22.76 9.19 -1.44
N PRO A 71 22.69 8.52 -2.61
CA PRO A 71 22.96 9.19 -3.88
C PRO A 71 21.93 10.28 -4.21
N ALA A 72 20.66 10.13 -3.82
CA ALA A 72 19.65 11.16 -3.99
C ALA A 72 20.03 12.44 -3.21
N ILE A 73 20.38 12.31 -1.93
CA ILE A 73 20.79 13.43 -1.08
C ILE A 73 22.12 14.05 -1.56
N VAL A 74 23.10 13.22 -1.91
CA VAL A 74 24.40 13.68 -2.44
C VAL A 74 24.25 14.48 -3.72
N SER A 75 23.34 14.08 -4.60
CA SER A 75 23.08 14.80 -5.87
C SER A 75 22.56 16.21 -5.67
N GLY A 76 21.85 16.47 -4.58
CA GLY A 76 21.18 17.74 -4.31
C GLY A 76 19.94 17.99 -5.17
N ARG A 77 19.46 17.00 -5.91
CA ARG A 77 18.19 17.08 -6.67
C ARG A 77 16.99 16.96 -5.73
N THR A 78 15.95 17.70 -6.03
CA THR A 78 14.67 17.55 -5.35
C THR A 78 14.13 16.15 -5.60
N THR A 79 13.86 15.42 -4.53
CA THR A 79 13.55 13.98 -4.59
C THR A 79 12.22 13.66 -3.92
N VAL A 80 11.38 12.87 -4.59
CA VAL A 80 10.21 12.25 -3.97
C VAL A 80 10.43 10.73 -3.86
N VAL A 81 10.31 10.20 -2.65
CA VAL A 81 10.34 8.76 -2.37
C VAL A 81 8.92 8.29 -2.10
N ALA A 82 8.40 7.46 -2.99
CA ALA A 82 7.07 6.88 -2.88
C ALA A 82 7.15 5.40 -2.49
N THR A 83 6.59 5.04 -1.34
CA THR A 83 6.63 3.68 -0.79
C THR A 83 5.27 2.98 -0.91
N ALA A 84 5.26 1.64 -0.97
CA ALA A 84 4.01 0.89 -1.03
C ALA A 84 3.31 0.75 0.34
N THR A 85 4.03 0.84 1.45
CA THR A 85 3.50 0.57 2.79
C THR A 85 3.71 1.72 3.76
N LYS A 86 2.77 1.89 4.72
CA LYS A 86 2.93 2.85 5.82
C LYS A 86 4.16 2.55 6.68
N ALA A 87 4.41 1.27 6.98
CA ALA A 87 5.54 0.88 7.83
C ALA A 87 6.88 1.35 7.25
N LEU A 88 7.08 1.23 5.93
CA LEU A 88 8.29 1.72 5.28
C LEU A 88 8.33 3.26 5.24
N GLN A 89 7.18 3.91 5.04
CA GLN A 89 7.09 5.37 5.11
C GLN A 89 7.50 5.89 6.50
N ASP A 90 7.00 5.26 7.55
CA ASP A 90 7.32 5.62 8.94
C ASP A 90 8.80 5.30 9.26
N GLN A 91 9.34 4.17 8.79
CA GLN A 91 10.75 3.85 8.93
C GLN A 91 11.66 4.91 8.29
N LEU A 92 11.38 5.31 7.05
CA LEU A 92 12.14 6.36 6.37
C LEU A 92 12.10 7.68 7.14
N ALA A 93 10.92 8.05 7.66
CA ALA A 93 10.69 9.33 8.32
C ALA A 93 11.30 9.39 9.73
N THR A 94 11.23 8.30 10.49
CA THR A 94 11.59 8.31 11.93
C THR A 94 12.96 7.71 12.21
N LYS A 95 13.52 6.93 11.27
CA LYS A 95 14.78 6.22 11.47
C LYS A 95 15.82 6.57 10.39
N ASP A 96 15.54 6.29 9.13
CA ASP A 96 16.56 6.33 8.08
C ASP A 96 16.99 7.77 7.73
N LEU A 97 16.04 8.68 7.50
CA LEU A 97 16.34 10.09 7.15
C LEU A 97 16.92 10.88 8.34
N PRO A 98 16.42 10.78 9.59
CA PRO A 98 17.08 11.37 10.75
C PRO A 98 18.51 10.88 10.93
N PHE A 99 18.75 9.57 10.78
CA PHE A 99 20.08 8.99 10.86
C PHE A 99 21.01 9.55 9.77
N LEU A 100 20.54 9.66 8.53
CA LEU A 100 21.30 10.29 7.44
C LEU A 100 21.54 11.78 7.70
N GLN A 101 20.57 12.50 8.29
CA GLN A 101 20.74 13.91 8.61
C GLN A 101 21.86 14.11 9.66
N GLU A 102 21.97 13.22 10.63
CA GLU A 102 23.01 13.27 11.65
C GLU A 102 24.38 12.89 11.09
N HIS A 103 24.48 11.80 10.33
CA HIS A 103 25.75 11.19 9.96
C HIS A 103 26.24 11.56 8.55
N LEU A 104 25.37 11.92 7.61
CA LEU A 104 25.76 12.29 6.26
C LEU A 104 26.04 13.80 6.11
N THR A 105 25.29 14.67 6.82
CA THR A 105 25.42 16.14 6.76
C THR A 105 26.86 16.62 6.98
N PRO A 106 27.64 16.12 7.96
CA PRO A 106 29.02 16.58 8.18
C PRO A 106 29.93 16.36 6.98
N HIS A 107 29.67 15.33 6.18
CA HIS A 107 30.45 14.96 5.00
C HIS A 107 30.02 15.71 3.73
N LEU A 108 28.76 16.15 3.66
CA LEU A 108 28.23 16.90 2.51
C LEU A 108 28.68 18.37 2.44
N GLY A 109 29.06 18.95 3.57
CA GLY A 109 29.31 20.39 3.70
C GLY A 109 28.05 21.26 3.55
N ARG A 110 26.86 20.66 3.54
CA ARG A 110 25.54 21.31 3.55
C ARG A 110 24.54 20.47 4.33
N SER A 111 23.58 21.10 4.95
CA SER A 111 22.41 20.40 5.49
C SER A 111 21.46 20.02 4.36
N PHE A 112 20.63 19.01 4.60
CA PHE A 112 19.47 18.70 3.77
C PHE A 112 18.22 18.64 4.64
N SER A 113 17.09 18.90 4.05
CA SER A 113 15.77 18.88 4.68
C SER A 113 14.93 17.74 4.13
N PHE A 114 14.05 17.19 4.98
CA PHE A 114 13.09 16.19 4.52
C PHE A 114 11.72 16.40 5.19
N SER A 115 10.69 15.89 4.55
CA SER A 115 9.33 15.91 5.08
C SER A 115 8.54 14.68 4.64
N VAL A 116 7.44 14.43 5.37
CA VAL A 116 6.48 13.38 5.00
C VAL A 116 5.20 14.07 4.55
N LEU A 117 4.73 13.72 3.36
CA LEU A 117 3.45 14.20 2.86
C LEU A 117 2.46 13.05 2.71
N LYS A 118 1.37 13.12 3.46
CA LYS A 118 0.26 12.15 3.45
C LYS A 118 -0.99 12.74 2.80
N GLY A 119 -1.95 11.88 2.46
CA GLY A 119 -3.26 12.33 1.99
C GLY A 119 -4.01 13.13 3.08
N ARG A 120 -4.86 14.07 2.66
CA ARG A 120 -5.59 15.00 3.56
C ARG A 120 -6.33 14.32 4.71
N SER A 121 -6.87 13.14 4.50
CA SER A 121 -7.57 12.37 5.54
C SER A 121 -6.67 11.87 6.67
N ASN A 122 -5.36 12.01 6.56
CA ASN A 122 -4.43 11.70 7.65
C ASN A 122 -4.19 12.89 8.60
N TYR A 123 -4.70 14.06 8.27
CA TYR A 123 -4.56 15.26 9.10
C TYR A 123 -5.88 15.65 9.74
N VAL A 124 -5.83 16.10 11.01
CA VAL A 124 -7.00 16.69 11.65
C VAL A 124 -7.39 18.00 10.95
N CYS A 125 -8.67 18.22 10.74
CA CYS A 125 -9.19 19.38 10.02
C CYS A 125 -9.59 20.48 11.00
N ARG A 126 -8.88 21.59 11.02
CA ARG A 126 -9.18 22.77 11.87
C ARG A 126 -10.62 23.25 11.73
N GLN A 127 -11.14 23.28 10.50
CA GLN A 127 -12.53 23.72 10.24
C GLN A 127 -13.56 22.75 10.86
N ARG A 128 -13.27 21.44 10.85
CA ARG A 128 -14.15 20.43 11.50
C ARG A 128 -14.12 20.60 13.02
N LEU A 129 -12.98 20.92 13.61
CA LEU A 129 -12.88 21.17 15.06
C LEU A 129 -13.69 22.42 15.46
N VAL A 130 -13.62 23.50 14.68
CA VAL A 130 -14.44 24.71 14.91
C VAL A 130 -15.94 24.38 14.83
N GLU A 131 -16.35 23.58 13.84
CA GLU A 131 -17.74 23.16 13.69
C GLU A 131 -18.23 22.29 14.85
N LEU A 132 -17.37 21.41 15.37
CA LEU A 132 -17.68 20.58 16.56
C LEU A 132 -17.83 21.45 17.82
N ALA A 133 -16.94 22.41 18.04
CA ALA A 133 -17.01 23.33 19.17
C ALA A 133 -18.29 24.18 19.16
N ASN A 134 -18.72 24.62 17.98
CA ASN A 134 -19.96 25.38 17.81
C ASN A 134 -21.22 24.55 18.10
N ILE A 135 -21.21 23.25 17.79
CA ILE A 135 -22.30 22.31 18.12
C ILE A 135 -22.44 22.16 19.65
N GLY A 136 -21.31 22.09 20.37
CA GLY A 136 -21.28 21.93 21.83
C GLY A 136 -21.81 23.14 22.62
N ASN A 137 -21.75 24.34 22.04
CA ASN A 137 -22.18 25.60 22.66
C ASN A 137 -23.69 25.89 22.47
N ASP A 138 -24.36 25.25 21.53
CA ASP A 138 -25.77 25.51 21.18
C ASP A 138 -26.66 24.38 21.62
N GLN A 139 -26.93 24.28 22.94
CA GLN A 139 -27.74 23.20 23.55
C GLN A 139 -29.19 23.10 23.01
N GLN A 140 -29.68 24.06 22.26
CA GLN A 140 -31.03 24.06 21.68
C GLN A 140 -31.09 23.50 20.24
N GLN A 141 -29.96 23.21 19.59
CA GLN A 141 -29.91 22.64 18.23
C GLN A 141 -29.56 21.13 18.18
N LEU A 142 -29.45 20.48 19.34
CA LEU A 142 -28.93 19.12 19.47
C LEU A 142 -29.79 18.02 18.81
N ASP A 143 -31.07 18.24 18.51
CA ASP A 143 -31.98 17.18 18.02
C ASP A 143 -32.08 17.04 16.50
N GLY A 144 -31.45 17.93 15.72
CA GLY A 144 -31.55 17.92 14.24
C GLY A 144 -30.27 18.13 13.44
N VAL A 145 -29.18 18.55 14.06
CA VAL A 145 -28.02 19.15 13.36
C VAL A 145 -26.71 18.39 13.53
N VAL A 146 -26.66 17.37 14.37
CA VAL A 146 -25.42 16.59 14.53
C VAL A 146 -25.19 15.75 13.29
N ASP A 147 -24.11 16.08 12.56
CA ASP A 147 -23.60 15.27 11.45
C ASP A 147 -23.56 13.78 11.89
N GLY A 148 -24.13 12.89 11.09
CA GLY A 148 -24.22 11.46 11.42
C GLY A 148 -22.86 10.82 11.76
N LEU A 149 -21.76 11.42 11.27
CA LEU A 149 -20.39 11.03 11.63
C LEU A 149 -20.08 11.33 13.11
N VAL A 150 -20.58 12.46 13.64
CA VAL A 150 -20.37 12.83 15.06
C VAL A 150 -21.21 11.93 15.98
N LYS A 151 -22.40 11.51 15.55
CA LYS A 151 -23.25 10.58 16.33
C LYS A 151 -22.64 9.20 16.51
N SER A 152 -21.80 8.76 15.58
CA SER A 152 -21.13 7.45 15.64
C SER A 152 -19.76 7.49 16.30
N ALA A 153 -19.24 8.68 16.61
CA ALA A 153 -17.95 8.88 17.25
C ALA A 153 -18.05 8.74 18.77
N ASP A 154 -16.98 8.27 19.39
CA ASP A 154 -16.84 8.22 20.85
C ASP A 154 -16.51 9.62 21.37
N ALA A 155 -17.30 10.10 22.35
CA ALA A 155 -17.17 11.45 22.88
C ALA A 155 -15.85 11.66 23.66
N ASP A 156 -15.38 10.65 24.37
CA ASP A 156 -14.11 10.71 25.12
C ASP A 156 -12.92 10.72 24.16
N GLU A 157 -12.96 9.90 23.10
CA GLU A 157 -11.95 9.96 22.04
C GLU A 157 -11.92 11.32 21.34
N LEU A 158 -13.09 11.90 21.04
CA LEU A 158 -13.16 13.24 20.44
C LEU A 158 -12.54 14.30 21.33
N GLY A 159 -12.80 14.25 22.66
CA GLY A 159 -12.17 15.12 23.63
C GLY A 159 -10.64 15.06 23.57
N VAL A 160 -10.09 13.84 23.61
CA VAL A 160 -8.63 13.61 23.48
C VAL A 160 -8.07 14.18 22.17
N ILE A 161 -8.77 13.97 21.04
CA ILE A 161 -8.31 14.49 19.74
C ILE A 161 -8.35 16.01 19.71
N VAL A 162 -9.37 16.66 20.29
CA VAL A 162 -9.48 18.14 20.34
C VAL A 162 -8.34 18.70 21.17
N ASP A 163 -8.10 18.17 22.38
CA ASP A 163 -7.00 18.63 23.25
C ASP A 163 -5.63 18.45 22.60
N TRP A 164 -5.42 17.32 21.91
CA TRP A 164 -4.20 17.08 21.16
C TRP A 164 -4.05 18.05 19.97
N ALA A 165 -5.14 18.35 19.27
CA ALA A 165 -5.11 19.23 18.11
C ALA A 165 -4.74 20.69 18.43
N GLU A 166 -4.87 21.11 19.70
CA GLU A 166 -4.39 22.41 20.17
C GLU A 166 -2.86 22.44 20.38
N GLN A 167 -2.24 21.26 20.63
CA GLN A 167 -0.83 21.13 20.99
C GLN A 167 0.04 20.67 19.82
N THR A 168 -0.55 19.91 18.87
CA THR A 168 0.21 19.38 17.73
C THR A 168 0.63 20.46 16.75
N HIS A 169 1.85 20.31 16.21
CA HIS A 169 2.35 21.14 15.11
C HIS A 169 2.06 20.55 13.74
N THR A 170 1.89 19.24 13.64
CA THR A 170 1.69 18.49 12.39
C THR A 170 0.24 18.22 12.08
N GLY A 171 -0.57 17.95 13.11
CA GLY A 171 -1.93 17.48 12.97
C GLY A 171 -2.04 16.07 12.34
N ASP A 172 -0.94 15.35 12.21
CA ASP A 172 -0.91 14.01 11.62
C ASP A 172 -1.46 12.97 12.62
N ARG A 173 -2.41 12.15 12.17
CA ARG A 173 -3.00 11.05 12.94
C ARG A 173 -1.97 10.13 13.60
N SER A 174 -0.83 9.91 12.95
CA SER A 174 0.21 9.03 13.49
C SER A 174 0.93 9.57 14.72
N ASP A 175 0.79 10.87 15.00
CA ASP A 175 1.39 11.54 16.17
C ASP A 175 0.49 11.47 17.41
N LEU A 176 -0.72 10.92 17.27
CA LEU A 176 -1.60 10.67 18.42
C LEU A 176 -1.01 9.56 19.32
N PRO A 177 -1.07 9.70 20.64
CA PRO A 177 -0.57 8.70 21.59
C PRO A 177 -1.25 7.34 21.46
N LYS A 178 -2.51 7.33 21.03
CA LYS A 178 -3.32 6.15 20.76
C LYS A 178 -4.04 6.33 19.44
N GLU A 179 -4.06 5.29 18.63
CA GLU A 179 -4.80 5.32 17.37
C GLU A 179 -6.31 5.45 17.63
N PRO A 180 -6.96 6.51 17.09
CA PRO A 180 -8.39 6.73 17.31
C PRO A 180 -9.23 5.75 16.49
N SER A 181 -10.46 5.49 16.93
CA SER A 181 -11.42 4.72 16.17
C SER A 181 -11.68 5.37 14.79
N PRO A 182 -11.97 4.57 13.76
CA PRO A 182 -12.28 5.11 12.44
C PRO A 182 -13.44 6.12 12.45
N ALA A 183 -14.44 5.93 13.31
CA ALA A 183 -15.58 6.83 13.44
C ALA A 183 -15.19 8.18 14.04
N SER A 184 -14.43 8.19 15.14
CA SER A 184 -13.94 9.41 15.80
C SER A 184 -13.00 10.19 14.89
N TRP A 185 -12.09 9.50 14.17
CA TRP A 185 -11.21 10.17 13.21
C TRP A 185 -11.98 10.77 12.02
N ALA A 186 -12.96 10.06 11.48
CA ALA A 186 -13.80 10.58 10.38
C ALA A 186 -14.60 11.84 10.76
N ALA A 187 -14.95 12.01 12.04
CA ALA A 187 -15.64 13.19 12.52
C ALA A 187 -14.77 14.46 12.49
N VAL A 188 -13.45 14.33 12.64
CA VAL A 188 -12.49 15.45 12.74
C VAL A 188 -11.58 15.60 11.50
N SER A 189 -11.63 14.69 10.54
CA SER A 189 -10.83 14.74 9.32
C SER A 189 -11.67 14.98 8.07
N VAL A 190 -11.02 15.34 6.95
CA VAL A 190 -11.68 15.58 5.66
C VAL A 190 -10.87 14.97 4.53
N GLY A 191 -11.54 14.20 3.69
CA GLY A 191 -10.94 13.65 2.47
C GLY A 191 -10.82 14.67 1.32
N SER A 192 -10.05 14.32 0.29
CA SER A 192 -9.89 15.16 -0.91
C SER A 192 -11.21 15.41 -1.66
N HIS A 193 -12.16 14.47 -1.56
CA HIS A 193 -13.49 14.57 -2.19
C HIS A 193 -14.40 15.63 -1.56
N GLU A 194 -14.07 16.10 -0.36
CA GLU A 194 -14.87 17.00 0.44
C GLU A 194 -14.20 18.34 0.68
N CYS A 195 -12.85 18.34 0.76
CA CYS A 195 -12.08 19.54 1.07
C CYS A 195 -12.17 20.56 -0.09
N PRO A 196 -12.65 21.80 0.17
CA PRO A 196 -12.75 22.83 -0.86
C PRO A 196 -11.40 23.46 -1.24
N GLY A 197 -10.33 23.11 -0.52
CA GLY A 197 -9.00 23.74 -0.63
C GLY A 197 -8.86 24.99 0.26
N ALA A 198 -7.61 25.43 0.48
CA ALA A 198 -7.27 26.52 1.39
C ALA A 198 -8.00 27.82 1.05
N THR A 199 -8.05 28.19 -0.22
CA THR A 199 -8.64 29.47 -0.70
C THR A 199 -10.14 29.60 -0.45
N ARG A 200 -10.86 28.48 -0.29
CA ARG A 200 -12.30 28.45 -0.03
C ARG A 200 -12.66 27.96 1.38
N CYS A 201 -11.67 27.72 2.22
CA CYS A 201 -11.85 27.24 3.58
C CYS A 201 -11.56 28.38 4.59
N PRO A 202 -12.47 28.71 5.53
CA PRO A 202 -12.22 29.74 6.53
C PRO A 202 -10.98 29.47 7.41
N SER A 203 -10.63 28.20 7.63
CA SER A 203 -9.45 27.77 8.36
C SER A 203 -8.27 27.44 7.42
N GLY A 204 -8.27 27.94 6.18
CA GLY A 204 -7.27 27.61 5.17
C GLY A 204 -5.85 28.00 5.55
N ASP A 205 -5.67 29.18 6.12
CA ASP A 205 -4.36 29.72 6.51
C ASP A 205 -3.69 28.93 7.66
N ASN A 206 -4.48 28.23 8.47
CA ASN A 206 -3.99 27.41 9.59
C ASN A 206 -4.20 25.89 9.34
N CYS A 207 -4.35 25.48 8.09
CA CYS A 207 -4.64 24.10 7.73
C CYS A 207 -3.39 23.22 7.82
N PHE A 208 -3.42 22.17 8.66
CA PHE A 208 -2.31 21.23 8.80
C PHE A 208 -1.90 20.55 7.49
N ALA A 209 -2.87 20.13 6.67
CA ALA A 209 -2.58 19.51 5.38
C ALA A 209 -1.92 20.48 4.38
N GLU A 210 -2.27 21.77 4.41
CA GLU A 210 -1.61 22.79 3.58
C GLU A 210 -0.23 23.15 4.12
N ASN A 211 -0.08 23.23 5.46
CA ASN A 211 1.23 23.43 6.09
C ASN A 211 2.19 22.28 5.75
N ALA A 212 1.70 21.02 5.78
CA ALA A 212 2.50 19.86 5.34
C ALA A 212 2.93 19.98 3.88
N ARG A 213 2.05 20.46 3.00
CA ARG A 213 2.39 20.72 1.58
C ARG A 213 3.41 21.85 1.42
N ALA A 214 3.25 22.92 2.17
CA ALA A 214 4.20 24.05 2.14
C ALA A 214 5.58 23.60 2.63
N THR A 215 5.65 22.80 3.68
CA THR A 215 6.91 22.19 4.15
C THR A 215 7.51 21.27 3.08
N ALA A 216 6.70 20.42 2.46
CA ALA A 216 7.15 19.54 1.39
C ALA A 216 7.74 20.33 0.20
N ALA A 217 7.15 21.46 -0.15
CA ALA A 217 7.61 22.30 -1.26
C ALA A 217 9.00 22.91 -1.04
N THR A 218 9.49 22.94 0.19
CA THR A 218 10.83 23.47 0.54
C THR A 218 11.80 22.38 0.99
N SER A 219 11.39 21.11 0.98
CA SER A 219 12.22 19.99 1.41
C SER A 219 13.03 19.42 0.24
N ASP A 220 14.28 19.02 0.52
CA ASP A 220 15.14 18.33 -0.45
C ASP A 220 14.63 16.91 -0.75
N VAL A 221 14.08 16.23 0.28
CA VAL A 221 13.51 14.88 0.15
C VAL A 221 12.09 14.87 0.72
N VAL A 222 11.12 14.42 -0.09
CA VAL A 222 9.73 14.23 0.32
C VAL A 222 9.39 12.75 0.33
N VAL A 223 8.98 12.22 1.47
CA VAL A 223 8.49 10.84 1.59
C VAL A 223 6.97 10.82 1.47
N THR A 224 6.47 9.96 0.62
CA THR A 224 5.04 9.75 0.42
C THR A 224 4.72 8.27 0.17
N ASN A 225 3.46 7.94 -0.13
CA ASN A 225 3.12 6.60 -0.58
C ASN A 225 2.78 6.57 -2.08
N LEU A 226 2.90 5.38 -2.69
CA LEU A 226 2.61 5.15 -4.11
C LEU A 226 1.19 5.57 -4.49
N HIS A 227 0.21 5.44 -3.58
CA HIS A 227 -1.17 5.86 -3.84
C HIS A 227 -1.28 7.37 -4.02
N LEU A 228 -0.68 8.16 -3.11
CA LEU A 228 -0.67 9.62 -3.23
C LEU A 228 0.14 10.09 -4.44
N TYR A 229 1.24 9.37 -4.76
CA TYR A 229 2.00 9.61 -5.97
C TYR A 229 1.15 9.38 -7.23
N GLY A 230 0.39 8.28 -7.28
CA GLY A 230 -0.57 8.00 -8.36
C GLY A 230 -1.65 9.09 -8.50
N ILE A 231 -2.23 9.55 -7.38
CA ILE A 231 -3.19 10.67 -7.40
C ILE A 231 -2.52 11.96 -7.91
N ASN A 232 -1.26 12.21 -7.54
CA ASN A 232 -0.51 13.36 -8.04
C ASN A 232 -0.36 13.31 -9.57
N LEU A 233 -0.04 12.15 -10.13
CA LEU A 233 0.01 11.96 -11.58
C LEU A 233 -1.36 12.20 -12.23
N ALA A 234 -2.46 11.74 -11.59
CA ALA A 234 -3.83 11.97 -12.07
C ALA A 234 -4.21 13.46 -12.07
N SER A 235 -3.72 14.22 -11.09
CA SER A 235 -4.03 15.64 -10.88
C SER A 235 -2.98 16.59 -11.49
N GLU A 236 -2.21 16.13 -12.48
CA GLU A 236 -1.23 16.95 -13.21
C GLU A 236 -0.17 17.62 -12.32
N GLY A 237 0.27 16.90 -11.27
CA GLY A 237 1.29 17.41 -10.36
C GLY A 237 0.76 18.36 -9.27
N ALA A 238 -0.55 18.50 -9.11
CA ALA A 238 -1.13 19.50 -8.18
C ALA A 238 -0.96 19.16 -6.68
N ILE A 239 -0.43 18.00 -6.32
CA ILE A 239 -0.38 17.53 -4.91
C ILE A 239 1.01 17.55 -4.32
N LEU A 240 1.97 16.94 -5.02
CA LEU A 240 3.38 16.90 -4.62
C LEU A 240 4.11 18.12 -5.18
N PRO A 241 5.21 18.55 -4.54
CA PRO A 241 6.06 19.58 -5.12
C PRO A 241 6.71 19.10 -6.43
N GLU A 242 7.16 20.06 -7.24
CA GLU A 242 8.02 19.74 -8.37
C GLU A 242 9.29 19.06 -7.87
N HIS A 243 9.73 18.03 -8.58
CA HIS A 243 10.89 17.22 -8.22
C HIS A 243 11.57 16.65 -9.45
N ASP A 244 12.89 16.52 -9.37
CA ASP A 244 13.74 16.03 -10.46
C ASP A 244 13.88 14.51 -10.45
N LEU A 245 13.77 13.90 -9.26
CA LEU A 245 13.97 12.48 -9.03
C LEU A 245 12.75 11.87 -8.32
N ALA A 246 12.24 10.78 -8.87
CA ALA A 246 11.25 9.93 -8.21
C ALA A 246 11.85 8.56 -7.89
N ILE A 247 11.70 8.11 -6.65
CA ILE A 247 12.09 6.77 -6.22
C ILE A 247 10.82 6.02 -5.84
N LEU A 248 10.50 4.96 -6.59
CA LEU A 248 9.34 4.12 -6.32
C LEU A 248 9.82 2.82 -5.66
N ASP A 249 9.65 2.74 -4.35
CA ASP A 249 10.05 1.55 -3.59
C ASP A 249 8.90 0.54 -3.51
N GLU A 250 9.24 -0.74 -3.52
CA GLU A 250 8.33 -1.87 -3.77
C GLU A 250 7.59 -1.73 -5.12
N ALA A 251 8.33 -1.37 -6.16
CA ALA A 251 7.83 -1.04 -7.49
C ALA A 251 6.99 -2.14 -8.15
N HIS A 252 7.13 -3.40 -7.71
CA HIS A 252 6.28 -4.51 -8.18
C HIS A 252 4.79 -4.30 -7.89
N GLN A 253 4.43 -3.42 -6.92
CA GLN A 253 3.06 -3.06 -6.58
C GLN A 253 2.58 -1.78 -7.30
N ALA A 254 3.48 -1.08 -7.99
CA ALA A 254 3.19 0.24 -8.54
C ALA A 254 2.00 0.24 -9.51
N GLU A 255 1.91 -0.76 -10.41
CA GLU A 255 0.81 -0.84 -11.38
C GLU A 255 -0.56 -0.91 -10.69
N ASP A 256 -0.72 -1.79 -9.70
CA ASP A 256 -2.00 -1.98 -9.01
C ASP A 256 -2.36 -0.78 -8.12
N ILE A 257 -1.38 -0.24 -7.40
CA ILE A 257 -1.60 0.92 -6.52
C ILE A 257 -1.92 2.16 -7.36
N VAL A 258 -1.20 2.39 -8.46
CA VAL A 258 -1.46 3.52 -9.36
C VAL A 258 -2.82 3.36 -10.05
N ALA A 259 -3.17 2.16 -10.54
CA ALA A 259 -4.47 1.92 -11.14
C ALA A 259 -5.62 2.25 -10.17
N ARG A 260 -5.51 1.81 -8.92
CA ARG A 260 -6.50 2.14 -7.87
C ARG A 260 -6.50 3.64 -7.53
N ALA A 261 -5.36 4.29 -7.54
CA ALA A 261 -5.24 5.73 -7.27
C ALA A 261 -5.85 6.60 -8.39
N LEU A 262 -5.78 6.14 -9.63
CA LEU A 262 -6.40 6.76 -10.80
C LEU A 262 -7.90 6.46 -10.92
N GLY A 263 -8.38 5.52 -10.11
CA GLY A 263 -9.76 5.11 -10.01
C GLY A 263 -10.56 5.86 -8.96
N PHE A 264 -11.75 5.38 -8.68
CA PHE A 264 -12.60 5.86 -7.59
C PHE A 264 -13.49 4.76 -7.03
N GLU A 265 -13.97 5.01 -5.81
CA GLU A 265 -14.95 4.17 -5.12
C GLU A 265 -16.25 4.95 -4.93
N LEU A 266 -17.37 4.35 -5.32
CA LEU A 266 -18.72 4.88 -5.07
C LEU A 266 -19.45 3.97 -4.09
N ARG A 267 -19.84 4.52 -2.93
CA ARG A 267 -20.63 3.86 -1.88
C ARG A 267 -21.80 4.73 -1.46
N SER A 268 -22.85 4.11 -0.96
CA SER A 268 -24.02 4.78 -0.37
C SER A 268 -23.65 5.82 0.71
N ARG A 269 -22.64 5.53 1.52
CA ARG A 269 -22.15 6.45 2.56
C ARG A 269 -21.71 7.83 2.01
N ARG A 270 -21.27 7.92 0.75
CA ARG A 270 -20.89 9.21 0.13
C ARG A 270 -22.12 10.09 -0.11
N PHE A 271 -23.26 9.50 -0.49
CA PHE A 271 -24.54 10.20 -0.61
C PHE A 271 -25.05 10.61 0.78
N GLN A 272 -24.98 9.70 1.76
CA GLN A 272 -25.40 10.01 3.13
C GLN A 272 -24.56 11.15 3.75
N ALA A 273 -23.25 11.14 3.54
CA ALA A 273 -22.37 12.22 4.00
C ALA A 273 -22.71 13.57 3.33
N LEU A 274 -23.06 13.56 2.04
CA LEU A 274 -23.54 14.76 1.33
C LEU A 274 -24.88 15.26 1.90
N VAL A 275 -25.83 14.36 2.15
CA VAL A 275 -27.14 14.66 2.75
C VAL A 275 -26.97 15.30 4.12
N ASN A 276 -26.15 14.71 4.99
CA ASN A 276 -25.89 15.22 6.33
C ASN A 276 -25.36 16.66 6.32
N ARG A 277 -24.52 16.99 5.33
CA ARG A 277 -23.99 18.37 5.16
C ARG A 277 -25.03 19.33 4.58
N ALA A 278 -25.75 18.88 3.57
CA ALA A 278 -26.72 19.72 2.88
C ALA A 278 -27.95 20.03 3.74
N SER A 279 -28.41 19.08 4.57
CA SER A 279 -29.58 19.26 5.46
C SER A 279 -29.40 20.37 6.51
N VAL A 280 -28.15 20.61 6.93
CA VAL A 280 -27.82 21.72 7.86
C VAL A 280 -27.98 23.08 7.18
N ILE A 281 -27.79 23.15 5.86
CA ILE A 281 -27.81 24.39 5.08
C ILE A 281 -29.20 24.60 4.47
N LEU A 282 -29.82 23.55 3.98
CA LEU A 282 -31.08 23.53 3.23
C LEU A 282 -32.15 22.82 4.08
N SER A 283 -32.72 23.51 5.05
CA SER A 283 -33.78 22.98 5.90
C SER A 283 -35.04 22.68 5.04
N ASN A 284 -35.58 21.46 5.20
CA ASN A 284 -36.80 21.00 4.47
C ASN A 284 -36.67 20.97 2.94
N SER A 285 -35.45 20.78 2.40
CA SER A 285 -35.24 20.70 0.94
C SER A 285 -35.70 19.36 0.39
N THR A 286 -36.51 19.42 -0.66
CA THR A 286 -36.92 18.22 -1.42
C THR A 286 -35.72 17.61 -2.15
N ALA A 287 -34.77 18.40 -2.61
CA ALA A 287 -33.57 17.90 -3.27
C ALA A 287 -32.69 17.09 -2.29
N VAL A 288 -32.56 17.55 -1.03
CA VAL A 288 -31.85 16.80 0.01
C VAL A 288 -32.54 15.45 0.29
N ALA A 289 -33.87 15.44 0.44
CA ALA A 289 -34.63 14.21 0.65
C ALA A 289 -34.51 13.23 -0.54
N ASN A 290 -34.51 13.75 -1.76
CA ASN A 290 -34.32 12.93 -2.96
C ASN A 290 -32.93 12.31 -3.03
N VAL A 291 -31.86 12.99 -2.58
CA VAL A 291 -30.51 12.42 -2.52
C VAL A 291 -30.42 11.41 -1.38
N ALA A 292 -31.13 11.61 -0.25
CA ALA A 292 -31.14 10.64 0.86
C ALA A 292 -31.69 9.27 0.43
N ASP A 293 -32.74 9.24 -0.40
CA ASP A 293 -33.29 8.00 -0.97
C ASP A 293 -32.32 7.24 -1.88
N LEU A 294 -31.31 7.92 -2.45
CA LEU A 294 -30.32 7.26 -3.31
C LEU A 294 -29.42 6.28 -2.56
N ALA A 295 -29.12 6.53 -1.30
CA ALA A 295 -28.20 5.67 -0.54
C ALA A 295 -28.68 4.22 -0.51
N GLY A 296 -29.95 3.98 -0.15
CA GLY A 296 -30.52 2.63 -0.19
C GLY A 296 -30.60 2.05 -1.60
N ARG A 297 -31.01 2.85 -2.59
CA ARG A 297 -31.10 2.39 -3.98
C ARG A 297 -29.76 1.98 -4.57
N VAL A 298 -28.68 2.68 -4.21
CA VAL A 298 -27.33 2.33 -4.66
C VAL A 298 -26.90 1.00 -4.03
N ASP A 299 -27.14 0.80 -2.73
CA ASP A 299 -26.83 -0.46 -2.07
C ASP A 299 -27.65 -1.62 -2.65
N ASP A 300 -28.96 -1.44 -2.84
CA ASP A 300 -29.85 -2.45 -3.42
C ASP A 300 -29.42 -2.85 -4.84
N ALA A 301 -29.02 -1.88 -5.67
CA ALA A 301 -28.57 -2.14 -7.03
C ALA A 301 -27.20 -2.82 -7.11
N LEU A 302 -26.28 -2.54 -6.15
CA LEU A 302 -24.94 -3.12 -6.14
C LEU A 302 -24.85 -4.45 -5.41
N ALA A 303 -25.71 -4.70 -4.40
CA ALA A 303 -25.64 -5.89 -3.55
C ALA A 303 -25.66 -7.23 -4.29
N PRO A 304 -26.47 -7.42 -5.37
CA PRO A 304 -26.46 -8.66 -6.15
C PRO A 304 -25.16 -8.95 -6.89
N HIS A 305 -24.33 -7.91 -7.11
CA HIS A 305 -23.11 -7.98 -7.92
C HIS A 305 -21.81 -8.00 -7.09
N VAL A 306 -21.90 -8.16 -5.78
CA VAL A 306 -20.70 -8.17 -4.92
C VAL A 306 -19.76 -9.30 -5.31
N GLY A 307 -18.53 -8.94 -5.65
CA GLY A 307 -17.48 -9.84 -6.15
C GLY A 307 -17.41 -9.93 -7.68
N ASP A 308 -18.38 -9.37 -8.40
CA ASP A 308 -18.47 -9.47 -9.85
C ASP A 308 -17.85 -8.24 -10.54
N ARG A 309 -17.25 -8.49 -11.71
CA ARG A 309 -16.93 -7.46 -12.68
C ARG A 309 -18.21 -7.04 -13.40
N LEU A 310 -18.48 -5.75 -13.41
CA LEU A 310 -19.63 -5.19 -14.12
C LEU A 310 -19.24 -4.93 -15.59
N VAL A 311 -19.89 -5.64 -16.51
CA VAL A 311 -19.77 -5.35 -17.94
C VAL A 311 -20.93 -4.45 -18.37
N PRO A 312 -20.77 -3.63 -19.43
CA PRO A 312 -21.81 -2.68 -19.85
C PRO A 312 -23.20 -3.29 -20.07
N SER A 313 -23.26 -4.56 -20.51
CA SER A 313 -24.52 -5.30 -20.68
C SER A 313 -25.25 -5.58 -19.37
N ASP A 314 -24.53 -5.65 -18.24
CA ASP A 314 -25.05 -6.07 -16.93
C ASP A 314 -25.38 -4.87 -16.02
N LEU A 315 -25.08 -3.65 -16.50
CA LEU A 315 -25.31 -2.40 -15.76
C LEU A 315 -26.79 -1.98 -15.65
N GLY A 316 -27.78 -2.78 -16.11
CA GLY A 316 -29.17 -2.39 -16.26
C GLY A 316 -29.76 -1.57 -15.10
N GLU A 317 -29.91 -2.16 -13.91
CA GLU A 317 -30.43 -1.47 -12.73
C GLU A 317 -29.44 -0.46 -12.15
N VAL A 318 -28.15 -0.82 -12.09
CA VAL A 318 -27.08 0.08 -11.63
C VAL A 318 -27.04 1.35 -12.48
N ARG A 319 -27.13 1.24 -13.82
CA ARG A 319 -27.20 2.39 -14.74
C ARG A 319 -28.39 3.28 -14.42
N THR A 320 -29.58 2.69 -14.26
CA THR A 320 -30.81 3.42 -13.97
C THR A 320 -30.69 4.23 -12.66
N VAL A 321 -30.11 3.62 -11.62
CA VAL A 321 -29.91 4.30 -10.34
C VAL A 321 -28.86 5.41 -10.45
N LEU A 322 -27.79 5.20 -11.22
CA LEU A 322 -26.75 6.22 -11.43
C LEU A 322 -27.26 7.41 -12.27
N GLU A 323 -28.07 7.18 -13.29
CA GLU A 323 -28.74 8.26 -14.07
C GLU A 323 -29.69 9.07 -13.18
N LEU A 324 -30.47 8.40 -12.34
CA LEU A 324 -31.31 9.05 -11.33
C LEU A 324 -30.47 9.87 -10.36
N ALA A 325 -29.34 9.32 -9.90
CA ALA A 325 -28.41 10.01 -9.00
C ALA A 325 -27.84 11.28 -9.65
N ALA A 326 -27.40 11.23 -10.91
CA ALA A 326 -26.92 12.40 -11.64
C ALA A 326 -27.97 13.52 -11.69
N THR A 327 -29.22 13.16 -11.98
CA THR A 327 -30.35 14.11 -12.03
C THR A 327 -30.64 14.76 -10.68
N ARG A 328 -30.65 13.97 -9.59
CA ARG A 328 -30.91 14.45 -8.23
C ARG A 328 -29.77 15.32 -7.69
N LEU A 329 -28.52 14.95 -7.99
CA LEU A 329 -27.34 15.75 -7.65
C LEU A 329 -27.33 17.11 -8.37
N ALA A 330 -27.74 17.15 -9.64
CA ALA A 330 -27.90 18.40 -10.38
C ALA A 330 -28.94 19.33 -9.72
N SER A 331 -30.07 18.79 -9.27
CA SER A 331 -31.09 19.56 -8.55
C SER A 331 -30.57 20.09 -7.21
N LEU A 332 -29.88 19.25 -6.43
CA LEU A 332 -29.27 19.68 -5.16
C LEU A 332 -28.20 20.77 -5.38
N ARG A 333 -27.41 20.66 -6.44
CA ARG A 333 -26.41 21.66 -6.81
C ARG A 333 -27.03 23.04 -7.02
N VAL A 334 -28.17 23.10 -7.70
CA VAL A 334 -28.90 24.36 -7.94
C VAL A 334 -29.35 25.01 -6.63
N GLU A 335 -29.94 24.24 -5.70
CA GLU A 335 -30.34 24.76 -4.40
C GLU A 335 -29.15 25.22 -3.55
N LEU A 336 -28.04 24.46 -3.53
CA LEU A 336 -26.81 24.86 -2.83
C LEU A 336 -26.21 26.17 -3.40
N LEU A 337 -26.26 26.36 -4.71
CA LEU A 337 -25.77 27.59 -5.34
C LEU A 337 -26.65 28.80 -5.04
N ALA A 338 -27.93 28.61 -4.74
CA ALA A 338 -28.87 29.67 -4.37
C ALA A 338 -28.64 30.20 -2.94
N VAL A 339 -27.88 29.48 -2.09
CA VAL A 339 -27.49 29.96 -0.74
C VAL A 339 -26.55 31.16 -0.89
N PRO A 340 -26.84 32.31 -0.24
CA PRO A 340 -26.04 33.51 -0.39
C PRO A 340 -24.57 33.32 0.06
N PRO A 341 -23.60 33.94 -0.61
CA PRO A 341 -22.18 33.87 -0.23
C PRO A 341 -21.88 34.61 1.08
N ASP A 342 -22.73 35.55 1.49
CA ASP A 342 -22.59 36.35 2.72
C ASP A 342 -23.13 35.64 3.98
N SER A 343 -23.42 34.35 3.86
CA SER A 343 -23.81 33.50 4.99
C SER A 343 -22.68 33.42 6.04
N PRO A 344 -23.01 33.15 7.33
CA PRO A 344 -21.98 32.97 8.37
C PRO A 344 -20.87 32.04 7.90
N SER A 345 -19.64 32.24 8.37
CA SER A 345 -18.44 31.54 7.91
C SER A 345 -18.58 30.01 7.88
N ASP A 346 -19.30 29.45 8.86
CA ASP A 346 -19.55 28.01 8.95
C ASP A 346 -20.53 27.53 7.88
N ALA A 347 -21.57 28.28 7.59
CA ALA A 347 -22.53 27.95 6.52
C ALA A 347 -21.86 28.01 5.14
N PHE A 348 -20.98 28.99 4.91
CA PHE A 348 -20.17 29.08 3.69
C PHE A 348 -19.21 27.89 3.54
N ALA A 349 -18.51 27.49 4.61
CA ALA A 349 -17.60 26.35 4.60
C ALA A 349 -18.36 25.04 4.31
N ARG A 350 -19.51 24.81 4.96
CA ARG A 350 -20.38 23.64 4.74
C ARG A 350 -20.92 23.61 3.31
N ARG A 351 -21.40 24.74 2.79
CA ARG A 351 -21.83 24.88 1.39
C ARG A 351 -20.72 24.53 0.41
N SER A 352 -19.52 25.06 0.62
CA SER A 352 -18.37 24.80 -0.26
C SER A 352 -17.98 23.32 -0.29
N ARG A 353 -18.02 22.64 0.87
CA ARG A 353 -17.81 21.19 0.94
C ARG A 353 -18.93 20.39 0.28
N ALA A 354 -20.18 20.76 0.49
CA ALA A 354 -21.32 20.10 -0.15
C ALA A 354 -21.24 20.22 -1.67
N LEU A 355 -20.95 21.42 -2.20
CA LEU A 355 -20.76 21.64 -3.64
C LEU A 355 -19.61 20.81 -4.21
N ARG A 356 -18.47 20.73 -3.49
CA ARG A 356 -17.35 19.89 -3.89
C ARG A 356 -17.73 18.41 -3.92
N SER A 357 -18.47 17.92 -2.93
CA SER A 357 -18.96 16.53 -2.90
C SER A 357 -19.92 16.24 -4.06
N VAL A 358 -20.82 17.17 -4.39
CA VAL A 358 -21.70 17.03 -5.57
C VAL A 358 -20.89 16.96 -6.85
N GLU A 359 -19.91 17.84 -7.04
CA GLU A 359 -19.05 17.87 -8.22
C GLU A 359 -18.32 16.55 -8.43
N VAL A 360 -17.66 16.04 -7.37
CA VAL A 360 -16.92 14.78 -7.44
C VAL A 360 -17.84 13.59 -7.69
N LEU A 361 -18.97 13.49 -6.96
CA LEU A 361 -19.94 12.41 -7.17
C LEU A 361 -20.52 12.43 -8.60
N THR A 362 -20.83 13.60 -9.13
CA THR A 362 -21.33 13.75 -10.50
C THR A 362 -20.27 13.29 -11.51
N GLY A 363 -19.00 13.66 -11.31
CA GLY A 363 -17.90 13.23 -12.15
C GLY A 363 -17.70 11.72 -12.13
N ASP A 364 -17.71 11.09 -10.94
CA ASP A 364 -17.56 9.65 -10.77
C ASP A 364 -18.73 8.88 -11.42
N ILE A 365 -19.97 9.37 -11.26
CA ILE A 365 -21.15 8.79 -11.89
C ILE A 365 -21.05 8.90 -13.42
N SER A 366 -20.71 10.07 -13.95
CA SER A 366 -20.52 10.27 -15.39
C SER A 366 -19.47 9.31 -15.93
N ALA A 367 -18.32 9.23 -15.27
CA ALA A 367 -17.25 8.32 -15.67
C ALA A 367 -17.65 6.83 -15.61
N THR A 368 -18.61 6.46 -14.74
CA THR A 368 -19.16 5.10 -14.71
C THR A 368 -20.13 4.87 -15.86
N LEU A 369 -21.02 5.83 -16.14
CA LEU A 369 -22.00 5.74 -17.23
C LEU A 369 -21.33 5.71 -18.61
N ASP A 370 -20.16 6.35 -18.75
CA ASP A 370 -19.35 6.38 -19.97
C ASP A 370 -18.50 5.10 -20.20
N LEU A 371 -18.63 4.08 -19.33
CA LEU A 371 -17.93 2.80 -19.47
C LEU A 371 -18.47 1.95 -20.63
N ASP A 372 -18.93 2.56 -21.70
CA ASP A 372 -19.40 1.85 -22.87
C ASP A 372 -18.25 1.06 -23.50
N GLY A 373 -18.23 -0.22 -23.20
CA GLY A 373 -17.54 -1.36 -23.80
C GLY A 373 -16.54 -1.15 -24.93
N GLY A 374 -16.07 0.05 -25.05
CA GLY A 374 -15.16 0.49 -26.09
C GLY A 374 -13.82 -0.28 -26.05
N GLN A 375 -13.27 -0.69 -27.16
CA GLN A 375 -12.05 -1.46 -27.35
C GLN A 375 -10.76 -0.60 -27.45
N VAL A 376 -10.64 0.53 -26.77
CA VAL A 376 -9.55 1.51 -26.91
C VAL A 376 -8.56 1.40 -25.75
N PRO A 377 -7.25 1.54 -25.93
CA PRO A 377 -6.26 1.67 -24.84
C PRO A 377 -6.63 2.80 -23.88
N GLY A 378 -6.41 2.58 -22.58
CA GLY A 378 -6.80 3.55 -21.53
C GLY A 378 -8.17 3.29 -20.90
N ARG A 379 -8.77 2.15 -21.12
CA ARG A 379 -10.09 1.75 -20.59
C ARG A 379 -10.11 1.60 -19.09
N LYS A 380 -11.27 1.90 -18.53
CA LYS A 380 -11.62 1.61 -17.14
C LYS A 380 -12.42 0.32 -17.05
N VAL A 381 -12.27 -0.37 -15.93
CA VAL A 381 -13.09 -1.51 -15.53
C VAL A 381 -13.88 -1.12 -14.30
N ALA A 382 -15.14 -1.58 -14.22
CA ALA A 382 -15.98 -1.46 -13.04
C ALA A 382 -16.21 -2.83 -12.40
N TRP A 383 -16.26 -2.87 -11.08
CA TRP A 383 -16.61 -4.07 -10.32
C TRP A 383 -17.22 -3.69 -8.98
N THR A 384 -17.83 -4.66 -8.30
CA THR A 384 -18.40 -4.44 -6.97
C THR A 384 -17.61 -5.19 -5.91
N GLU A 385 -17.18 -4.49 -4.87
CA GLU A 385 -16.48 -5.03 -3.70
C GLU A 385 -17.32 -4.86 -2.42
N GLY A 386 -16.86 -5.48 -1.32
CA GLY A 386 -17.47 -5.35 0.00
C GLY A 386 -18.36 -6.54 0.38
N SER A 387 -19.46 -6.26 1.06
CA SER A 387 -20.50 -7.24 1.41
C SER A 387 -21.85 -6.79 0.87
N SER A 388 -22.82 -7.70 0.81
CA SER A 388 -24.19 -7.36 0.38
C SER A 388 -24.84 -6.26 1.24
N ASN A 389 -24.41 -6.09 2.49
CA ASN A 389 -24.88 -5.03 3.38
C ASN A 389 -24.09 -3.72 3.28
N ASN A 390 -22.96 -3.72 2.58
CA ASN A 390 -22.10 -2.54 2.38
C ASN A 390 -21.30 -2.70 1.08
N PRO A 391 -22.00 -2.71 -0.06
CA PRO A 391 -21.36 -2.84 -1.37
C PRO A 391 -20.65 -1.56 -1.78
N ALA A 392 -19.65 -1.69 -2.65
CA ALA A 392 -18.94 -0.58 -3.23
C ALA A 392 -18.73 -0.80 -4.72
N LEU A 393 -19.12 0.15 -5.52
CA LEU A 393 -18.70 0.20 -6.91
C LEU A 393 -17.28 0.76 -7.00
N GLN A 394 -16.39 -0.02 -7.58
CA GLN A 394 -15.01 0.36 -7.88
C GLN A 394 -14.89 0.62 -9.38
N VAL A 395 -14.16 1.65 -9.75
CA VAL A 395 -13.81 1.93 -11.14
C VAL A 395 -12.33 2.29 -11.21
N ALA A 396 -11.57 1.59 -12.06
CA ALA A 396 -10.14 1.86 -12.24
C ALA A 396 -9.71 1.68 -13.70
N PRO A 397 -8.63 2.34 -14.15
CA PRO A 397 -8.02 2.05 -15.46
C PRO A 397 -7.44 0.63 -15.46
N ILE A 398 -7.59 -0.06 -16.57
CA ILE A 398 -7.04 -1.41 -16.76
C ILE A 398 -5.51 -1.31 -16.92
N ASP A 399 -5.06 -0.27 -17.63
CA ASP A 399 -3.67 0.00 -17.98
C ASP A 399 -3.24 1.37 -17.45
N VAL A 400 -2.09 1.44 -16.82
CA VAL A 400 -1.49 2.67 -16.28
C VAL A 400 -0.34 3.19 -17.13
N ALA A 401 0.14 2.40 -18.10
CA ALA A 401 1.32 2.69 -18.90
C ALA A 401 1.21 4.05 -19.60
N GLN A 402 0.07 4.35 -20.22
CA GLN A 402 -0.14 5.62 -20.92
C GLN A 402 -0.05 6.84 -19.99
N VAL A 403 -0.59 6.74 -18.76
CA VAL A 403 -0.53 7.85 -17.80
C VAL A 403 0.89 8.04 -17.30
N LEU A 404 1.60 6.95 -17.03
CA LEU A 404 2.99 6.98 -16.59
C LEU A 404 3.90 7.50 -17.69
N ASP A 405 3.67 7.10 -18.95
CA ASP A 405 4.39 7.60 -20.13
C ASP A 405 4.28 9.12 -20.24
N GLN A 406 3.07 9.64 -20.19
CA GLN A 406 2.81 11.07 -20.38
C GLN A 406 3.24 11.97 -19.22
N ARG A 407 3.32 11.43 -17.98
CA ARG A 407 3.42 12.26 -16.77
C ARG A 407 4.54 11.86 -15.81
N LEU A 408 5.28 10.81 -16.13
CA LEU A 408 6.37 10.35 -15.29
C LEU A 408 7.67 10.20 -16.07
N TRP A 409 7.70 9.33 -17.07
CA TRP A 409 8.95 8.95 -17.75
C TRP A 409 9.59 10.08 -18.54
N GLY A 410 8.80 10.91 -19.21
CA GLY A 410 9.32 12.07 -19.96
C GLY A 410 9.69 13.30 -19.11
N GLU A 411 9.29 13.29 -17.84
CA GLU A 411 9.34 14.49 -16.98
C GLU A 411 10.54 14.49 -16.02
N ARG A 412 10.98 13.30 -15.56
CA ARG A 412 11.98 13.17 -14.50
C ARG A 412 12.71 11.85 -14.50
N THR A 413 13.88 11.80 -13.85
CA THR A 413 14.57 10.53 -13.59
C THR A 413 13.80 9.69 -12.58
N VAL A 414 13.65 8.40 -12.86
CA VAL A 414 12.92 7.47 -11.97
C VAL A 414 13.77 6.26 -11.62
N VAL A 415 13.83 5.95 -10.33
CA VAL A 415 14.42 4.72 -9.80
C VAL A 415 13.30 3.82 -9.29
N LEU A 416 13.14 2.67 -9.91
CA LEU A 416 12.25 1.60 -9.47
C LEU A 416 13.04 0.59 -8.66
N THR A 417 12.65 0.31 -7.43
CA THR A 417 13.35 -0.67 -6.59
C THR A 417 12.37 -1.64 -5.94
N SER A 418 12.77 -2.92 -5.89
CA SER A 418 12.03 -3.96 -5.18
C SER A 418 12.93 -5.16 -4.89
N ALA A 419 12.55 -5.96 -3.89
CA ALA A 419 13.18 -7.26 -3.66
C ALA A 419 12.88 -8.27 -4.78
N THR A 420 11.73 -8.12 -5.41
CA THR A 420 11.27 -8.96 -6.51
C THR A 420 10.80 -8.07 -7.64
N VAL A 421 11.44 -8.17 -8.80
CA VAL A 421 11.09 -7.40 -9.99
C VAL A 421 10.65 -8.37 -11.08
N PRO A 422 9.37 -8.40 -11.44
CA PRO A 422 8.91 -9.18 -12.60
C PRO A 422 9.59 -8.72 -13.88
N SER A 423 10.02 -9.63 -14.74
CA SER A 423 10.73 -9.30 -15.98
C SER A 423 9.93 -8.41 -16.93
N ASN A 424 8.60 -8.45 -16.84
CA ASN A 424 7.71 -7.62 -17.65
C ASN A 424 7.26 -6.32 -16.96
N LEU A 425 7.81 -5.98 -15.80
CA LEU A 425 7.46 -4.74 -15.07
C LEU A 425 7.66 -3.49 -15.92
N PRO A 426 8.79 -3.31 -16.67
CA PRO A 426 8.96 -2.14 -17.54
C PRO A 426 7.85 -2.01 -18.58
N VAL A 427 7.42 -3.11 -19.20
CA VAL A 427 6.31 -3.13 -20.18
C VAL A 427 5.01 -2.68 -19.53
N ARG A 428 4.68 -3.27 -18.37
CA ARG A 428 3.43 -2.99 -17.64
C ARG A 428 3.34 -1.54 -17.14
N LEU A 429 4.48 -0.90 -16.90
CA LEU A 429 4.55 0.48 -16.49
C LEU A 429 4.79 1.47 -17.66
N GLY A 430 4.86 1.00 -18.91
CA GLY A 430 5.09 1.85 -20.09
C GLY A 430 6.50 2.42 -20.18
N LEU A 431 7.48 1.74 -19.57
CA LEU A 431 8.88 2.21 -19.56
C LEU A 431 9.67 1.78 -20.79
N THR A 432 9.12 0.92 -21.64
CA THR A 432 9.83 0.30 -22.78
C THR A 432 10.33 1.28 -23.83
N ASP A 433 9.65 2.39 -24.02
CA ASP A 433 9.98 3.41 -25.01
C ASP A 433 10.97 4.47 -24.46
N HIS A 434 11.36 4.32 -23.19
CA HIS A 434 12.31 5.20 -22.51
C HIS A 434 13.62 4.48 -22.21
N GLU A 435 14.73 5.21 -22.26
CA GLU A 435 16.04 4.67 -21.90
C GLU A 435 16.05 4.26 -20.43
N HIS A 436 16.26 2.98 -20.16
CA HIS A 436 16.33 2.46 -18.81
C HIS A 436 17.37 1.34 -18.68
N GLN A 437 17.90 1.21 -17.48
CA GLN A 437 18.84 0.16 -17.11
C GLN A 437 18.18 -0.77 -16.10
N PHE A 438 18.56 -2.04 -16.13
CA PHE A 438 18.18 -3.04 -15.14
C PHE A 438 19.43 -3.52 -14.40
N GLU A 439 19.36 -3.54 -13.08
CA GLU A 439 20.43 -4.04 -12.23
C GLU A 439 19.87 -5.04 -11.23
N ASP A 440 20.50 -6.20 -11.11
CA ASP A 440 20.26 -7.16 -10.05
C ASP A 440 21.44 -7.18 -9.12
N VAL A 441 21.28 -6.62 -7.93
CA VAL A 441 22.35 -6.54 -6.92
C VAL A 441 22.34 -7.75 -5.97
N GLY A 442 21.48 -8.73 -6.20
CA GLY A 442 21.39 -9.97 -5.45
C GLY A 442 20.91 -9.79 -4.01
N SER A 443 21.25 -10.76 -3.18
CA SER A 443 21.00 -10.77 -1.74
C SER A 443 22.33 -10.84 -0.98
N PRO A 444 22.45 -10.18 0.18
CA PRO A 444 23.65 -10.29 1.02
C PRO A 444 23.73 -11.63 1.77
N PHE A 445 22.66 -12.43 1.75
CA PHE A 445 22.56 -13.67 2.52
C PHE A 445 22.96 -14.88 1.69
N ASP A 446 23.65 -15.84 2.34
CA ASP A 446 24.07 -17.11 1.75
C ASP A 446 22.95 -18.16 1.88
N PHE A 447 21.89 -17.98 1.07
CA PHE A 447 20.76 -18.90 1.07
C PHE A 447 21.19 -20.34 0.77
N ALA A 448 22.24 -20.55 -0.01
CA ALA A 448 22.74 -21.87 -0.37
C ALA A 448 23.20 -22.69 0.84
N ASN A 449 23.77 -22.01 1.87
CA ASN A 449 24.24 -22.67 3.08
C ASN A 449 23.34 -22.45 4.30
N GLN A 450 22.45 -21.46 4.24
CA GLN A 450 21.57 -21.08 5.35
C GLN A 450 20.19 -21.70 5.26
N SER A 451 19.76 -22.20 4.09
CA SER A 451 18.38 -22.57 3.88
C SER A 451 18.20 -23.85 3.04
N LEU A 452 16.99 -24.40 3.11
CA LEU A 452 16.52 -25.52 2.29
C LEU A 452 15.13 -25.20 1.74
N LEU A 453 14.89 -25.49 0.47
CA LEU A 453 13.56 -25.46 -0.14
C LEU A 453 12.99 -26.88 -0.19
N TYR A 454 11.93 -27.14 0.57
CA TYR A 454 11.17 -28.36 0.49
C TYR A 454 9.97 -28.21 -0.44
N CYS A 455 9.95 -28.99 -1.52
CA CYS A 455 8.81 -29.07 -2.44
C CYS A 455 8.03 -30.36 -2.14
N ALA A 456 6.89 -30.28 -1.49
CA ALA A 456 6.15 -31.43 -0.98
C ALA A 456 5.54 -32.31 -2.10
N THR A 457 6.37 -33.13 -2.74
CA THR A 457 5.99 -33.99 -3.90
C THR A 457 5.00 -35.09 -3.53
N SER A 458 4.99 -35.53 -2.28
CA SER A 458 4.13 -36.58 -1.74
C SER A 458 2.69 -36.17 -1.50
N LEU A 459 2.40 -34.86 -1.51
CA LEU A 459 1.03 -34.37 -1.31
C LEU A 459 0.15 -34.57 -2.57
N PRO A 460 -1.17 -34.71 -2.40
CA PRO A 460 -2.10 -34.71 -3.52
C PRO A 460 -2.08 -33.38 -4.29
N ASP A 461 -2.74 -33.33 -5.45
CA ASP A 461 -2.92 -32.06 -6.17
C ASP A 461 -3.76 -31.08 -5.32
N PRO A 462 -3.45 -29.80 -5.27
CA PRO A 462 -4.24 -28.81 -4.52
C PRO A 462 -5.72 -28.70 -4.89
N ARG A 463 -6.13 -29.31 -6.01
CA ARG A 463 -7.55 -29.41 -6.43
C ARG A 463 -8.25 -30.65 -5.87
N ASP A 464 -7.50 -31.58 -5.31
CA ASP A 464 -8.04 -32.80 -4.71
C ASP A 464 -8.73 -32.49 -3.39
N GLU A 465 -9.88 -33.14 -3.12
CA GLU A 465 -10.64 -32.96 -1.90
C GLU A 465 -9.86 -33.41 -0.64
N THR A 466 -8.91 -34.32 -0.79
CA THR A 466 -8.05 -34.82 0.30
C THR A 466 -6.89 -33.87 0.61
N PHE A 467 -6.61 -32.90 -0.26
CA PHE A 467 -5.48 -31.99 -0.09
C PHE A 467 -5.49 -31.21 1.24
N PRO A 468 -6.60 -30.61 1.72
CA PRO A 468 -6.59 -29.84 2.96
C PRO A 468 -6.09 -30.67 4.15
N ASN A 469 -6.61 -31.88 4.34
CA ASN A 469 -6.21 -32.76 5.44
C ASN A 469 -4.73 -33.20 5.31
N ALA A 470 -4.31 -33.60 4.10
CA ALA A 470 -2.91 -33.95 3.86
C ALA A 470 -1.96 -32.77 4.09
N CYS A 471 -2.39 -31.55 3.75
CA CYS A 471 -1.65 -30.32 4.02
C CYS A 471 -1.52 -30.06 5.52
N HIS A 472 -2.62 -30.18 6.30
CA HIS A 472 -2.59 -30.02 7.75
C HIS A 472 -1.67 -31.05 8.43
N ASP A 473 -1.73 -32.31 8.00
CA ASP A 473 -0.84 -33.36 8.51
C ASP A 473 0.64 -33.08 8.20
N GLU A 474 0.92 -32.52 7.04
CA GLU A 474 2.28 -32.14 6.68
C GLU A 474 2.77 -30.94 7.49
N ILE A 475 1.93 -29.92 7.69
CA ILE A 475 2.25 -28.77 8.55
C ILE A 475 2.56 -29.25 9.98
N GLU A 476 1.74 -30.16 10.55
CA GLU A 476 1.99 -30.70 11.89
C GLU A 476 3.36 -31.37 11.99
N ARG A 477 3.74 -32.21 11.01
CA ARG A 477 5.05 -32.87 11.01
C ARG A 477 6.20 -31.88 10.94
N LEU A 478 6.10 -30.88 10.06
CA LEU A 478 7.14 -29.87 9.88
C LEU A 478 7.28 -28.99 11.12
N VAL A 479 6.17 -28.50 11.68
CA VAL A 479 6.14 -27.70 12.90
C VAL A 479 6.67 -28.49 14.10
N THR A 480 6.34 -29.80 14.18
CA THR A 480 6.84 -30.66 15.24
C THR A 480 8.35 -30.84 15.13
N ALA A 481 8.88 -31.04 13.91
CA ALA A 481 10.32 -31.21 13.69
C ALA A 481 11.14 -29.95 14.01
N THR A 482 10.56 -28.76 13.83
CA THR A 482 11.24 -27.48 14.15
C THR A 482 10.99 -26.97 15.58
N GLY A 483 10.10 -27.61 16.35
CA GLY A 483 9.78 -27.16 17.71
C GLY A 483 8.97 -25.85 17.73
N GLY A 484 8.02 -25.66 16.81
CA GLY A 484 7.28 -24.41 16.60
C GLY A 484 8.00 -23.51 15.59
N ARG A 485 8.39 -22.29 15.96
CA ARG A 485 9.23 -21.33 15.19
C ARG A 485 8.80 -21.16 13.73
N THR A 486 7.47 -21.11 13.48
CA THR A 486 6.90 -21.26 12.14
C THR A 486 6.08 -20.06 11.73
N LEU A 487 6.30 -19.58 10.50
CA LEU A 487 5.39 -18.70 9.78
C LEU A 487 4.67 -19.51 8.70
N ALA A 488 3.35 -19.70 8.85
CA ALA A 488 2.52 -20.39 7.87
C ALA A 488 1.68 -19.39 7.06
N LEU A 489 1.91 -19.37 5.75
CA LEU A 489 1.33 -18.44 4.79
C LEU A 489 0.30 -19.17 3.91
N PHE A 490 -0.94 -18.74 4.00
CA PHE A 490 -2.07 -19.33 3.27
C PHE A 490 -2.54 -18.43 2.12
N THR A 491 -2.90 -19.05 1.02
CA THR A 491 -3.39 -18.36 -0.18
C THR A 491 -4.85 -17.91 -0.08
N SER A 492 -5.59 -18.38 0.94
CA SER A 492 -6.97 -17.95 1.18
C SER A 492 -7.32 -17.94 2.67
N ARG A 493 -8.26 -17.06 3.04
CA ARG A 493 -8.79 -16.99 4.40
C ARG A 493 -9.40 -18.32 4.85
N ARG A 494 -10.18 -18.95 3.97
CA ARG A 494 -10.79 -20.25 4.24
C ARG A 494 -9.76 -21.33 4.57
N ALA A 495 -8.62 -21.36 3.83
CA ALA A 495 -7.56 -22.32 4.09
C ALA A 495 -6.84 -22.02 5.43
N LEU A 496 -6.63 -20.75 5.75
CA LEU A 496 -6.08 -20.33 7.03
C LEU A 496 -6.96 -20.77 8.20
N ASP A 497 -8.24 -20.39 8.17
CA ASP A 497 -9.17 -20.69 9.27
C ASP A 497 -9.30 -22.22 9.48
N ALA A 498 -9.42 -22.99 8.39
CA ALA A 498 -9.47 -24.45 8.45
C ALA A 498 -8.17 -25.08 9.02
N ALA A 499 -7.01 -24.52 8.72
CA ALA A 499 -5.74 -25.00 9.26
C ALA A 499 -5.61 -24.69 10.74
N VAL A 500 -6.00 -23.48 11.18
CA VAL A 500 -6.01 -23.11 12.60
C VAL A 500 -6.94 -24.00 13.40
N ASP A 501 -8.18 -24.24 12.91
CA ASP A 501 -9.15 -25.12 13.57
C ASP A 501 -8.63 -26.56 13.69
N ALA A 502 -7.96 -27.05 12.63
CA ALA A 502 -7.45 -28.42 12.60
C ALA A 502 -6.19 -28.65 13.46
N LEU A 503 -5.34 -27.62 13.62
CA LEU A 503 -4.01 -27.76 14.20
C LEU A 503 -3.90 -27.22 15.63
N ARG A 504 -4.80 -26.36 16.08
CA ARG A 504 -4.75 -25.72 17.41
C ARG A 504 -4.66 -26.71 18.56
N ASP A 505 -5.42 -27.81 18.49
CA ASP A 505 -5.41 -28.86 19.52
C ASP A 505 -4.38 -29.97 19.26
N ARG A 506 -3.76 -29.99 18.06
CA ARG A 506 -2.76 -30.99 17.67
C ARG A 506 -1.32 -30.58 17.96
N LEU A 507 -1.07 -29.26 17.92
CA LEU A 507 0.26 -28.70 18.16
C LEU A 507 0.40 -28.26 19.64
N PRO A 508 1.52 -28.57 20.29
CA PRO A 508 1.75 -28.15 21.68
C PRO A 508 2.17 -26.67 21.80
N TRP A 509 2.42 -25.98 20.69
CA TRP A 509 2.83 -24.57 20.63
C TRP A 509 1.65 -23.66 20.33
N GLN A 510 1.76 -22.41 20.78
CA GLN A 510 0.74 -21.40 20.50
C GLN A 510 0.64 -21.11 19.01
N ILE A 511 -0.58 -21.17 18.48
CA ILE A 511 -0.89 -20.67 17.13
C ILE A 511 -1.47 -19.27 17.27
N LEU A 512 -0.72 -18.28 16.78
CA LEU A 512 -1.14 -16.90 16.62
C LEU A 512 -1.84 -16.74 15.28
N HIS A 513 -3.14 -16.42 15.31
CA HIS A 513 -3.89 -16.11 14.10
C HIS A 513 -3.74 -14.63 13.76
N GLN A 514 -3.67 -14.29 12.48
CA GLN A 514 -3.43 -12.90 12.00
C GLN A 514 -4.40 -11.83 12.55
N ASP A 515 -5.56 -12.21 13.06
CA ASP A 515 -6.57 -11.29 13.62
C ASP A 515 -6.69 -11.37 15.14
N ASP A 516 -5.88 -12.15 15.81
CA ASP A 516 -5.93 -12.26 17.28
C ASP A 516 -5.51 -10.95 17.95
N LEU A 517 -4.59 -10.22 17.34
CA LEU A 517 -4.05 -8.95 17.84
C LEU A 517 -3.85 -7.94 16.70
N PRO A 518 -3.81 -6.64 17.00
CA PRO A 518 -3.28 -5.65 16.09
C PRO A 518 -1.87 -6.02 15.62
N ARG A 519 -1.56 -5.80 14.35
CA ARG A 519 -0.32 -6.29 13.70
C ARG A 519 0.98 -5.98 14.47
N PRO A 520 1.22 -4.77 15.02
CA PRO A 520 2.45 -4.53 15.79
C PRO A 520 2.58 -5.40 17.03
N LEU A 521 1.46 -5.62 17.75
CA LEU A 521 1.41 -6.48 18.94
C LEU A 521 1.56 -7.95 18.57
N LEU A 522 0.93 -8.38 17.47
CA LEU A 522 1.06 -9.74 16.95
C LEU A 522 2.51 -10.07 16.59
N MET A 523 3.23 -9.11 15.99
CA MET A 523 4.64 -9.27 15.65
C MET A 523 5.54 -9.30 16.89
N ALA A 524 5.24 -8.49 17.90
CA ALA A 524 5.96 -8.51 19.17
C ALA A 524 5.76 -9.85 19.90
N GLU A 525 4.52 -10.32 19.99
CA GLU A 525 4.20 -11.61 20.60
C GLU A 525 4.92 -12.78 19.91
N PHE A 526 4.92 -12.80 18.56
CA PHE A 526 5.62 -13.81 17.78
C PHE A 526 7.15 -13.74 17.94
N ALA A 527 7.70 -12.55 18.15
CA ALA A 527 9.15 -12.38 18.38
C ALA A 527 9.55 -12.77 19.81
N ASP A 528 8.68 -12.51 20.82
CA ASP A 528 8.95 -12.77 22.22
C ASP A 528 8.83 -14.26 22.58
N ASP A 529 7.88 -14.98 21.94
CA ASP A 529 7.77 -16.45 22.08
C ASP A 529 8.45 -17.16 20.90
N GLU A 530 9.70 -17.53 21.07
CA GLU A 530 10.49 -18.23 20.06
C GLU A 530 9.87 -19.54 19.56
N THR A 531 8.91 -20.11 20.30
CA THR A 531 8.30 -21.40 19.95
C THR A 531 6.92 -21.26 19.31
N SER A 532 6.37 -20.07 19.25
CA SER A 532 5.06 -19.83 18.69
C SER A 532 5.01 -20.05 17.17
N CYS A 533 3.80 -20.21 16.64
CA CYS A 533 3.52 -20.35 15.22
C CYS A 533 2.61 -19.21 14.77
N LEU A 534 3.00 -18.45 13.76
CA LEU A 534 2.19 -17.37 13.21
C LEU A 534 1.53 -17.82 11.90
N PHE A 535 0.19 -17.83 11.87
CA PHE A 535 -0.60 -18.24 10.72
C PHE A 535 -1.32 -17.04 10.11
N GLY A 536 -1.15 -16.84 8.79
CA GLY A 536 -1.78 -15.72 8.11
C GLY A 536 -1.89 -15.84 6.60
N THR A 537 -2.59 -14.87 6.01
CA THR A 537 -2.77 -14.75 4.56
C THR A 537 -1.84 -13.69 3.97
N LYS A 538 -2.04 -13.36 2.69
CA LYS A 538 -1.27 -12.39 1.90
C LYS A 538 -0.95 -11.07 2.65
N GLY A 539 -1.82 -10.62 3.55
CA GLY A 539 -1.56 -9.43 4.37
C GLY A 539 -0.29 -9.54 5.22
N LEU A 540 0.07 -10.76 5.66
CA LEU A 540 1.30 -11.02 6.40
C LEU A 540 2.52 -11.34 5.49
N TRP A 541 2.33 -11.68 4.21
CA TRP A 541 3.45 -11.88 3.28
C TRP A 541 4.27 -10.59 3.10
N HIS A 542 3.61 -9.44 3.20
CA HIS A 542 4.24 -8.13 3.10
C HIS A 542 4.54 -7.54 4.48
N GLY A 543 5.81 -7.20 4.75
CA GLY A 543 6.21 -6.40 5.92
C GLY A 543 6.26 -7.13 7.27
N ILE A 544 6.39 -8.47 7.30
CA ILE A 544 6.89 -9.19 8.47
C ILE A 544 8.40 -9.06 8.48
N ASP A 545 8.96 -8.58 9.58
CA ASP A 545 10.38 -8.51 9.84
C ASP A 545 10.64 -9.03 11.26
N VAL A 546 10.90 -10.32 11.36
CA VAL A 546 11.23 -11.01 12.62
C VAL A 546 12.59 -11.69 12.41
N PRO A 547 13.68 -11.02 12.76
CA PRO A 547 14.99 -11.63 12.73
C PRO A 547 15.21 -12.57 13.92
N GLY A 548 16.09 -13.56 13.74
CA GLY A 548 16.54 -14.40 14.83
C GLY A 548 15.81 -15.74 14.96
N PRO A 549 15.95 -16.40 16.12
CA PRO A 549 15.59 -17.80 16.32
C PRO A 549 14.08 -18.09 16.29
N SER A 550 13.22 -17.08 16.37
CA SER A 550 11.76 -17.24 16.35
C SER A 550 11.21 -17.72 15.00
N LEU A 551 12.02 -17.70 13.92
CA LEU A 551 11.60 -18.11 12.60
C LEU A 551 12.63 -19.05 11.95
N SER A 552 12.34 -20.34 11.95
CA SER A 552 13.16 -21.38 11.29
C SER A 552 12.40 -22.13 10.20
N LEU A 553 11.09 -21.92 10.08
CA LEU A 553 10.26 -22.56 9.07
C LEU A 553 9.25 -21.57 8.48
N VAL A 554 9.28 -21.41 7.17
CA VAL A 554 8.22 -20.73 6.40
C VAL A 554 7.45 -21.79 5.63
N VAL A 555 6.16 -21.92 5.89
CA VAL A 555 5.26 -22.81 5.16
C VAL A 555 4.41 -21.99 4.21
N ILE A 556 4.31 -22.41 2.96
CA ILE A 556 3.42 -21.84 1.93
C ILE A 556 2.47 -22.94 1.48
N ASP A 557 1.17 -22.79 1.75
CA ASP A 557 0.16 -23.84 1.52
C ASP A 557 0.04 -24.23 0.05
N ARG A 558 0.10 -23.25 -0.86
CA ARG A 558 -0.02 -23.43 -2.32
C ARG A 558 0.79 -22.36 -3.04
N ILE A 559 1.10 -22.62 -4.32
CA ILE A 559 1.63 -21.56 -5.19
C ILE A 559 0.63 -20.41 -5.24
N PRO A 560 1.05 -19.17 -4.91
CA PRO A 560 0.16 -18.03 -4.73
C PRO A 560 -0.30 -17.40 -6.05
N PHE A 561 -0.91 -18.20 -6.93
CA PHE A 561 -1.51 -17.66 -8.14
C PHE A 561 -2.58 -16.62 -7.81
N PRO A 562 -2.67 -15.53 -8.57
CA PRO A 562 -3.73 -14.55 -8.38
C PRO A 562 -5.10 -15.18 -8.64
N ARG A 563 -6.11 -14.64 -7.94
CA ARG A 563 -7.48 -15.13 -8.06
C ARG A 563 -7.98 -15.03 -9.51
N PRO A 564 -8.60 -16.08 -10.05
CA PRO A 564 -9.19 -16.03 -11.39
C PRO A 564 -10.28 -14.96 -11.54
N ASP A 565 -11.02 -14.73 -10.46
CA ASP A 565 -12.16 -13.81 -10.33
C ASP A 565 -11.77 -12.40 -9.89
N ASP A 566 -10.47 -12.07 -9.79
CA ASP A 566 -10.04 -10.69 -9.56
C ASP A 566 -10.47 -9.79 -10.74
N PRO A 567 -11.34 -8.80 -10.53
CA PRO A 567 -11.95 -8.05 -11.62
C PRO A 567 -10.97 -7.26 -12.47
N LEU A 568 -9.96 -6.63 -11.83
CA LEU A 568 -8.94 -5.84 -12.53
C LEU A 568 -8.00 -6.74 -13.33
N LEU A 569 -7.52 -7.82 -12.71
CA LEU A 569 -6.68 -8.80 -13.40
C LEU A 569 -7.44 -9.54 -14.51
N SER A 570 -8.73 -9.85 -14.29
CA SER A 570 -9.60 -10.42 -15.33
C SER A 570 -9.68 -9.49 -16.55
N ALA A 571 -9.85 -8.19 -16.33
CA ALA A 571 -9.87 -7.21 -17.42
C ALA A 571 -8.52 -7.13 -18.15
N ARG A 572 -7.40 -7.19 -17.43
CA ARG A 572 -6.05 -7.24 -18.02
C ARG A 572 -5.82 -8.51 -18.83
N ARG A 573 -6.28 -9.67 -18.32
CA ARG A 573 -6.21 -10.95 -19.04
C ARG A 573 -6.98 -10.89 -20.37
N ASP A 574 -8.15 -10.28 -20.37
CA ASP A 574 -8.96 -10.11 -21.59
C ASP A 574 -8.26 -9.25 -22.65
N LEU A 575 -7.50 -8.21 -22.22
CA LEU A 575 -6.76 -7.35 -23.16
C LEU A 575 -5.66 -8.07 -23.93
N ILE A 576 -4.91 -8.96 -23.26
CA ILE A 576 -3.78 -9.66 -23.88
C ILE A 576 -4.15 -11.05 -24.41
N GLY A 577 -5.36 -11.52 -24.09
CA GLY A 577 -5.88 -12.82 -24.51
C GLY A 577 -5.48 -13.97 -23.58
N GLN A 578 -6.36 -14.95 -23.48
CA GLN A 578 -6.30 -16.06 -22.51
C GLN A 578 -4.99 -16.88 -22.59
N GLN A 579 -4.42 -17.05 -23.79
CA GLN A 579 -3.20 -17.86 -23.99
C GLN A 579 -1.96 -17.18 -23.40
N ASP A 580 -1.86 -15.87 -23.51
CA ASP A 580 -0.72 -15.10 -23.03
C ASP A 580 -0.91 -14.61 -21.58
N ALA A 581 -2.15 -14.47 -21.11
CA ALA A 581 -2.49 -13.98 -19.78
C ALA A 581 -1.79 -14.75 -18.67
N PHE A 582 -1.80 -16.07 -18.72
CA PHE A 582 -1.12 -16.88 -17.73
C PHE A 582 0.39 -16.60 -17.67
N ARG A 583 1.05 -16.47 -18.81
CA ARG A 583 2.50 -16.26 -18.89
C ARG A 583 2.91 -14.83 -18.54
N GLN A 584 2.10 -13.85 -18.95
CA GLN A 584 2.46 -12.43 -18.82
C GLN A 584 1.90 -11.79 -17.54
N ILE A 585 0.85 -12.35 -16.92
CA ILE A 585 0.24 -11.79 -15.71
C ILE A 585 0.35 -12.79 -14.54
N ASP A 586 -0.28 -13.96 -14.65
CA ASP A 586 -0.48 -14.83 -13.49
C ASP A 586 0.82 -15.43 -12.98
N LEU A 587 1.67 -15.91 -13.87
CA LEU A 587 2.92 -16.55 -13.51
C LEU A 587 3.94 -15.56 -12.90
N PRO A 588 4.17 -14.36 -13.47
CA PRO A 588 5.05 -13.38 -12.85
C PRO A 588 4.54 -12.89 -11.48
N LEU A 589 3.23 -12.73 -11.30
CA LEU A 589 2.65 -12.36 -10.00
C LEU A 589 2.83 -13.48 -8.98
N ALA A 590 2.55 -14.74 -9.36
CA ALA A 590 2.77 -15.89 -8.48
C ALA A 590 4.24 -16.05 -8.10
N ALA A 591 5.16 -15.85 -9.03
CA ALA A 591 6.60 -15.91 -8.80
C ALA A 591 7.05 -14.82 -7.80
N THR A 592 6.56 -13.60 -7.98
CA THR A 592 6.84 -12.46 -7.09
C THR A 592 6.36 -12.73 -5.66
N GLU A 593 5.11 -13.15 -5.50
CA GLU A 593 4.54 -13.46 -4.19
C GLU A 593 5.27 -14.63 -3.51
N LEU A 594 5.57 -15.69 -4.27
CA LEU A 594 6.30 -16.86 -3.75
C LEU A 594 7.69 -16.44 -3.25
N ALA A 595 8.42 -15.63 -4.01
CA ALA A 595 9.73 -15.12 -3.64
C ALA A 595 9.67 -14.20 -2.39
N GLN A 596 8.63 -13.40 -2.26
CA GLN A 596 8.41 -12.57 -1.07
C GLN A 596 8.15 -13.40 0.19
N GLY A 597 7.33 -14.46 0.06
CA GLY A 597 7.10 -15.40 1.15
C GLY A 597 8.39 -16.10 1.57
N ALA A 598 9.14 -16.64 0.62
CA ALA A 598 10.41 -17.30 0.86
C ALA A 598 11.46 -16.35 1.48
N GLY A 599 11.50 -15.11 1.03
CA GLY A 599 12.41 -14.07 1.54
C GLY A 599 12.15 -13.62 2.98
N ARG A 600 11.11 -14.17 3.65
CA ARG A 600 10.89 -13.92 5.10
C ARG A 600 11.83 -14.72 5.98
N LEU A 601 12.35 -15.85 5.50
CA LEU A 601 13.11 -16.80 6.29
C LEU A 601 14.46 -16.27 6.78
N ILE A 602 15.25 -15.68 5.90
CA ILE A 602 16.62 -15.21 6.20
C ILE A 602 16.65 -13.69 6.25
N ARG A 603 17.07 -13.14 7.39
CA ARG A 603 17.19 -11.71 7.68
C ARG A 603 18.57 -11.31 8.18
N GLY A 604 19.35 -12.28 8.65
CA GLY A 604 20.69 -12.12 9.18
C GLY A 604 21.65 -13.19 8.69
N SER A 605 22.93 -12.96 8.87
CA SER A 605 24.00 -13.91 8.52
C SER A 605 23.96 -15.18 9.36
N THR A 606 23.32 -15.13 10.52
CA THR A 606 23.18 -16.27 11.46
C THR A 606 21.89 -17.05 11.30
N ASP A 607 20.89 -16.51 10.61
CA ASP A 607 19.59 -17.16 10.43
C ASP A 607 19.74 -18.43 9.60
N ARG A 608 19.00 -19.46 9.97
CA ARG A 608 18.93 -20.74 9.25
C ARG A 608 17.51 -21.26 9.28
N GLY A 609 17.08 -21.92 8.18
CA GLY A 609 15.74 -22.47 8.17
C GLY A 609 15.33 -23.10 6.86
N MET A 610 14.06 -23.44 6.77
CA MET A 610 13.46 -24.09 5.61
C MET A 610 12.24 -23.33 5.08
N VAL A 611 12.16 -23.22 3.77
CA VAL A 611 10.91 -22.85 3.07
C VAL A 611 10.24 -24.13 2.59
N ALA A 612 9.04 -24.40 3.08
CA ALA A 612 8.23 -25.55 2.66
C ALA A 612 7.07 -25.10 1.78
N VAL A 613 7.06 -25.48 0.53
CA VAL A 613 5.95 -25.23 -0.40
C VAL A 613 5.14 -26.51 -0.53
N LEU A 614 3.92 -26.49 0.02
CA LEU A 614 3.05 -27.68 0.10
C LEU A 614 2.25 -27.94 -1.20
N ASP A 615 2.74 -27.42 -2.28
CA ASP A 615 2.16 -27.58 -3.62
C ASP A 615 3.11 -28.39 -4.53
N ARG A 616 2.79 -29.65 -4.74
CA ARG A 616 3.60 -30.56 -5.58
C ARG A 616 3.90 -29.99 -6.96
N ARG A 617 3.07 -29.08 -7.49
CA ARG A 617 3.23 -28.50 -8.82
C ARG A 617 4.52 -27.67 -8.95
N LEU A 618 5.09 -27.17 -7.85
CA LEU A 618 6.39 -26.50 -7.87
C LEU A 618 7.52 -27.46 -8.33
N ALA A 619 7.44 -28.75 -8.00
CA ALA A 619 8.40 -29.75 -8.45
C ALA A 619 7.99 -30.42 -9.76
N THR A 620 6.69 -30.62 -10.01
CA THR A 620 6.20 -31.53 -11.07
C THR A 620 5.73 -30.82 -12.34
N SER A 621 5.35 -29.51 -12.26
CA SER A 621 4.84 -28.80 -13.44
C SER A 621 5.96 -28.50 -14.44
N ARG A 622 5.88 -29.12 -15.63
CA ARG A 622 6.83 -28.84 -16.71
C ARG A 622 6.63 -27.47 -17.36
N ALA A 623 5.44 -26.91 -17.23
CA ALA A 623 5.05 -25.69 -17.92
C ALA A 623 5.61 -24.40 -17.26
N TYR A 624 5.77 -24.39 -15.93
CA TYR A 624 6.07 -23.16 -15.21
C TYR A 624 6.96 -23.31 -13.97
N ARG A 625 7.31 -24.54 -13.54
CA ARG A 625 8.14 -24.71 -12.33
C ARG A 625 9.44 -23.92 -12.37
N TRP A 626 10.11 -23.89 -13.51
CA TRP A 626 11.40 -23.23 -13.65
C TRP A 626 11.31 -21.72 -13.46
N ALA A 627 10.26 -21.09 -14.02
CA ALA A 627 10.04 -19.66 -13.82
C ALA A 627 9.73 -19.29 -12.34
N LEU A 628 9.07 -20.20 -11.60
CA LEU A 628 8.84 -20.00 -10.17
C LEU A 628 10.11 -20.22 -9.36
N LEU A 629 10.90 -21.26 -9.67
CA LEU A 629 12.15 -21.55 -8.97
C LEU A 629 13.22 -20.49 -9.21
N GLU A 630 13.31 -19.94 -10.43
CA GLU A 630 14.24 -18.87 -10.80
C GLU A 630 13.95 -17.56 -10.05
N ALA A 631 12.71 -17.34 -9.64
CA ALA A 631 12.33 -16.17 -8.85
C ALA A 631 12.71 -16.29 -7.37
N LEU A 632 12.91 -17.50 -6.86
CA LEU A 632 13.29 -17.76 -5.48
C LEU A 632 14.78 -17.45 -5.25
N PRO A 633 15.19 -17.18 -4.00
CA PRO A 633 16.61 -17.20 -3.63
C PRO A 633 17.26 -18.55 -3.97
N ASP A 634 18.56 -18.54 -4.23
CA ASP A 634 19.31 -19.76 -4.56
C ASP A 634 19.45 -20.67 -3.33
N MET A 635 18.47 -21.59 -3.18
CA MET A 635 18.36 -22.53 -2.07
C MET A 635 18.53 -23.97 -2.58
N PRO A 636 19.27 -24.84 -1.88
CA PRO A 636 19.20 -26.29 -2.10
C PRO A 636 17.76 -26.78 -2.05
N GLN A 637 17.40 -27.73 -2.90
CA GLN A 637 16.01 -28.18 -3.06
C GLN A 637 15.90 -29.66 -2.74
N THR A 638 14.83 -30.03 -2.04
CA THR A 638 14.46 -31.44 -1.86
C THR A 638 12.98 -31.66 -2.09
N GLY A 639 12.61 -32.84 -2.60
CA GLY A 639 11.25 -33.34 -2.66
C GLY A 639 10.98 -34.42 -1.62
N GLU A 640 12.02 -34.83 -0.89
CA GLU A 640 11.98 -35.96 0.05
C GLU A 640 11.65 -35.46 1.46
N ARG A 641 10.54 -35.99 2.03
CA ARG A 641 10.04 -35.57 3.36
C ARG A 641 11.06 -35.86 4.46
N ASP A 642 11.68 -37.03 4.44
CA ASP A 642 12.60 -37.45 5.50
C ASP A 642 13.83 -36.52 5.55
N GLU A 643 14.36 -36.11 4.39
CA GLU A 643 15.45 -35.14 4.31
C GLU A 643 15.04 -33.77 4.87
N ALA A 644 13.80 -33.32 4.59
CA ALA A 644 13.26 -32.07 5.12
C ALA A 644 13.12 -32.12 6.65
N LEU A 645 12.58 -33.22 7.19
CA LEU A 645 12.43 -33.40 8.64
C LEU A 645 13.78 -33.50 9.36
N ASP A 646 14.75 -34.22 8.79
CA ASP A 646 16.12 -34.31 9.31
C ASP A 646 16.83 -32.94 9.31
N PHE A 647 16.58 -32.11 8.31
CA PHE A 647 17.13 -30.75 8.26
C PHE A 647 16.54 -29.89 9.39
N LEU A 648 15.23 -29.91 9.58
CA LEU A 648 14.55 -29.14 10.64
C LEU A 648 14.96 -29.60 12.05
N ALA A 649 15.05 -30.91 12.28
CA ALA A 649 15.47 -31.47 13.56
C ALA A 649 16.87 -30.97 13.98
N ARG A 650 17.82 -30.88 13.02
CA ARG A 650 19.16 -30.32 13.28
C ARG A 650 19.17 -28.83 13.59
N LEU A 651 18.12 -28.10 13.26
CA LEU A 651 17.98 -26.67 13.63
C LEU A 651 17.33 -26.51 15.01
N ALA A 652 16.62 -27.52 15.47
CA ALA A 652 15.97 -27.51 16.79
C ALA A 652 16.93 -27.83 17.94
N ASP A 653 18.01 -28.61 17.65
CA ASP A 653 19.14 -28.89 18.55
C ASP A 653 20.10 -27.71 18.69
#